data_7c37151e701f55fe1a005635d96b5d01
#
_entry.id   7c37151e701f55fe1a005635d96b5d01
#
_cell.length_a   1.000
_cell.length_b   1.000
_cell.length_c   1.000
_cell.angle_alpha   90.00
_cell.angle_beta   90.00
_cell.angle_gamma   90.00
#
_symmetry.space_group_name_H-M   'P 1'
#
loop_
_entity.id
_entity.type
_entity.pdbx_description
1 polymer ?
#
loop_
_entity_poly.entity_id
_entity_poly.type
_entity_poly.pdbx_seq_one_letter_code
_entity_poly.pdbx_strand_id
1 'polypeptide(L)'
;MMEGSDIVAAEAIIDNGRFGKRTVRFETGRLAKQAAGSALAYLDDSTTVLSATTVGKNPKDQFDFFPLTVDVEERQYAAGRIPGSFFRREGRAGTEAILAARLIDRPLRPGFVKGLRNEVQVVETVLTIDPDDAYDVLAINAASMSTQIAGLPFTGPIGGTRLALIDDQWVAFPRWSELERSVFNIVVAGRIVTKEDGSEDVAIMMVEAGGGKNEWELIQAGATAPTEDVVADGLEAAKPFIKALCEAQLKVAEKASKETVEFPLFLDYTDEEYAAVEEYAAEKVAQALLTEGKLARDEAVDAVKEEMLGALAERFPESEKALKAAFRSLEKTTIRNRTLREEIRMDGRTPRQIRSLSAEVEVLPRVHGSALFQRGETQILGVTTLAMLRMEQQIDNLSPVNSKRYMHQYNFAPFSTGEVGRVGSPKRREIGHGDLAERALVPVLPSREDFPYAIRQVSETMGSNGSSSMGSVCASTLSLLQAGVPLRAPVAGIAMGLMTGEVDGQFKAVTLTDILGAEDGFGDMDFKVAGTRDFITALQLDTKLDGIDSQVLRAALAQARDARLAILDLINQAIDGPDEMSANAPRIITVKVPVDKIGEVIGPKGKMINQIQDETGADVTIEDDGTVYIASSDGASAEAARTMVNQIANPQMPEVGERFVGTVVKTTSFGAFVSLTPGKDGLLHISQVRRLVGGKRIDSVDDVLQVGQQVEVEIAEIGDRGKLSLHAVIDGEAGELEAAEGEQNEQRRERRDRSERRERRPRTRTRRRRDDEREDGASEE
;
A
#
# COMPACT_ATOMS: atom_id res chain seq x y z
N MET A 1 -21.80 -20.34 -28.78
CA MET A 1 -20.96 -19.64 -29.78
C MET A 1 -20.36 -20.68 -30.70
N MET A 2 -20.34 -20.47 -32.02
CA MET A 2 -19.59 -21.37 -32.91
C MET A 2 -18.12 -21.18 -32.59
N GLU A 3 -17.46 -22.20 -32.03
CA GLU A 3 -16.01 -22.23 -31.88
C GLU A 3 -15.37 -22.30 -33.28
N GLY A 4 -14.43 -21.42 -33.57
CA GLY A 4 -13.66 -21.52 -34.82
C GLY A 4 -12.81 -22.77 -34.79
N SER A 5 -12.56 -23.37 -35.96
CA SER A 5 -11.82 -24.64 -36.14
C SER A 5 -10.39 -24.64 -35.55
N ASP A 6 -9.86 -23.46 -35.20
CA ASP A 6 -8.47 -23.26 -34.79
C ASP A 6 -8.31 -22.97 -33.26
N ILE A 7 -9.41 -23.05 -32.50
CA ILE A 7 -9.38 -22.77 -31.06
C ILE A 7 -8.99 -24.03 -30.31
N VAL A 8 -7.95 -23.93 -29.49
CA VAL A 8 -7.49 -24.97 -28.57
C VAL A 8 -7.62 -24.45 -27.14
N ALA A 9 -8.24 -25.25 -26.25
CA ALA A 9 -8.41 -24.89 -24.86
C ALA A 9 -8.20 -26.08 -23.92
N ALA A 10 -7.83 -25.79 -22.67
CA ALA A 10 -7.77 -26.75 -21.58
C ALA A 10 -8.03 -26.01 -20.23
N GLU A 11 -8.41 -26.76 -19.22
CA GLU A 11 -8.79 -26.25 -17.90
C GLU A 11 -7.95 -26.88 -16.80
N ALA A 12 -7.62 -26.09 -15.79
CA ALA A 12 -7.11 -26.51 -14.49
C ALA A 12 -8.16 -26.26 -13.43
N ILE A 13 -8.50 -27.29 -12.66
CA ILE A 13 -9.43 -27.17 -11.52
C ILE A 13 -8.60 -26.94 -10.25
N ILE A 14 -8.85 -25.81 -9.61
CA ILE A 14 -8.26 -25.42 -8.33
C ILE A 14 -9.24 -25.78 -7.23
N ASP A 15 -8.95 -26.84 -6.49
CA ASP A 15 -9.83 -27.36 -5.44
C ASP A 15 -9.36 -26.88 -4.06
N ASN A 16 -10.08 -25.93 -3.48
CA ASN A 16 -9.81 -25.36 -2.16
C ASN A 16 -10.59 -26.07 -1.03
N GLY A 17 -11.11 -27.28 -1.27
CA GLY A 17 -11.85 -28.03 -0.28
C GLY A 17 -13.10 -27.27 0.19
N ARG A 18 -13.16 -26.93 1.49
CA ARG A 18 -14.30 -26.19 2.08
C ARG A 18 -14.53 -24.79 1.51
N PHE A 19 -13.52 -24.17 0.87
CA PHE A 19 -13.62 -22.87 0.22
C PHE A 19 -14.09 -22.97 -1.24
N GLY A 20 -14.42 -24.18 -1.71
CA GLY A 20 -14.96 -24.39 -3.04
C GLY A 20 -13.87 -24.59 -4.10
N LYS A 21 -14.28 -24.47 -5.35
CA LYS A 21 -13.40 -24.70 -6.51
C LYS A 21 -13.35 -23.45 -7.37
N ARG A 22 -12.19 -23.20 -7.95
CA ARG A 22 -11.99 -22.21 -9.00
C ARG A 22 -11.52 -22.91 -10.28
N THR A 23 -11.84 -22.36 -11.43
CA THR A 23 -11.42 -22.91 -12.73
C THR A 23 -10.54 -21.92 -13.46
N VAL A 24 -9.34 -22.33 -13.82
CA VAL A 24 -8.47 -21.56 -14.73
C VAL A 24 -8.50 -22.24 -16.11
N ARG A 25 -9.02 -21.54 -17.11
CA ARG A 25 -9.10 -22.02 -18.48
C ARG A 25 -8.10 -21.27 -19.37
N PHE A 26 -7.32 -22.01 -20.13
CA PHE A 26 -6.40 -21.49 -21.14
C PHE A 26 -6.98 -21.70 -22.53
N GLU A 27 -6.87 -20.70 -23.40
CA GLU A 27 -7.36 -20.75 -24.76
C GLU A 27 -6.37 -20.04 -25.71
N THR A 28 -6.14 -20.57 -26.89
CA THR A 28 -5.40 -19.92 -27.97
C THR A 28 -6.14 -20.00 -29.31
N GLY A 29 -5.68 -19.24 -30.33
CA GLY A 29 -6.23 -19.26 -31.69
C GLY A 29 -7.34 -18.23 -31.96
N ARG A 30 -7.85 -17.50 -30.96
CA ARG A 30 -8.95 -16.53 -31.10
C ARG A 30 -8.43 -15.12 -31.37
N LEU A 31 -7.56 -14.57 -30.54
CA LEU A 31 -7.09 -13.19 -30.59
C LEU A 31 -5.58 -13.11 -30.85
N ALA A 32 -5.10 -11.94 -31.24
CA ALA A 32 -3.70 -11.60 -31.44
C ALA A 32 -2.94 -12.59 -32.38
N LYS A 33 -3.56 -13.03 -33.45
CA LYS A 33 -3.05 -14.07 -34.38
C LYS A 33 -1.74 -13.72 -35.09
N GLN A 34 -1.30 -12.46 -35.05
CA GLN A 34 -0.01 -12.04 -35.63
C GLN A 34 1.16 -12.12 -34.65
N ALA A 35 0.90 -12.31 -33.35
CA ALA A 35 1.94 -12.53 -32.37
C ALA A 35 2.66 -13.87 -32.60
N ALA A 36 3.87 -13.99 -32.09
CA ALA A 36 4.59 -15.28 -32.11
C ALA A 36 3.79 -16.31 -31.29
N GLY A 37 3.29 -15.96 -30.15
CA GLY A 37 2.32 -16.72 -29.36
C GLY A 37 1.27 -15.82 -28.74
N SER A 38 0.03 -16.29 -28.61
CA SER A 38 -1.05 -15.57 -27.93
C SER A 38 -1.93 -16.52 -27.16
N ALA A 39 -2.31 -16.12 -25.95
CA ALA A 39 -3.16 -16.90 -25.06
C ALA A 39 -4.18 -16.04 -24.35
N LEU A 40 -5.35 -16.59 -24.10
CA LEU A 40 -6.35 -16.07 -23.16
C LEU A 40 -6.34 -16.98 -21.94
N ALA A 41 -6.24 -16.39 -20.77
CA ALA A 41 -6.48 -17.07 -19.51
C ALA A 41 -7.74 -16.51 -18.87
N TYR A 42 -8.61 -17.40 -18.44
CA TYR A 42 -9.89 -17.11 -17.81
C TYR A 42 -9.89 -17.64 -16.39
N LEU A 43 -10.43 -16.87 -15.45
CA LEU A 43 -10.72 -17.30 -14.09
C LEU A 43 -12.25 -17.29 -13.91
N ASP A 44 -12.84 -18.48 -13.72
CA ASP A 44 -14.30 -18.69 -13.56
C ASP A 44 -15.16 -18.00 -14.65
N ASP A 45 -14.64 -17.87 -15.88
CA ASP A 45 -15.28 -17.21 -17.02
C ASP A 45 -15.61 -15.70 -16.83
N SER A 46 -15.26 -15.10 -15.69
CA SER A 46 -15.55 -13.69 -15.35
C SER A 46 -14.34 -12.78 -15.51
N THR A 47 -13.16 -13.24 -15.15
CA THR A 47 -11.90 -12.49 -15.31
C THR A 47 -11.10 -13.07 -16.46
N THR A 48 -10.65 -12.21 -17.38
CA THR A 48 -9.94 -12.64 -18.59
C THR A 48 -8.73 -11.76 -18.86
N VAL A 49 -7.58 -12.39 -19.06
CA VAL A 49 -6.34 -11.75 -19.46
C VAL A 49 -5.91 -12.29 -20.81
N LEU A 50 -5.58 -11.40 -21.75
CA LEU A 50 -4.92 -11.71 -23.01
C LEU A 50 -3.43 -11.50 -22.86
N SER A 51 -2.64 -12.51 -23.15
CA SER A 51 -1.19 -12.43 -23.31
C SER A 51 -0.77 -12.56 -24.77
N ALA A 52 0.15 -11.70 -25.20
CA ALA A 52 0.73 -11.75 -26.52
C ALA A 52 2.26 -11.66 -26.44
N THR A 53 2.94 -12.72 -26.86
CA THR A 53 4.40 -12.81 -26.92
C THR A 53 4.86 -12.55 -28.35
N THR A 54 5.81 -11.62 -28.50
CA THR A 54 6.46 -11.28 -29.76
C THR A 54 7.97 -11.36 -29.63
N VAL A 55 8.66 -11.59 -30.73
CA VAL A 55 10.13 -11.71 -30.80
C VAL A 55 10.69 -10.86 -31.92
N GLY A 56 11.74 -10.12 -31.64
CA GLY A 56 12.49 -9.34 -32.62
C GLY A 56 13.24 -10.24 -33.62
N LYS A 57 13.23 -9.87 -34.88
CA LYS A 57 13.88 -10.68 -35.97
C LYS A 57 15.40 -10.72 -35.84
N ASN A 58 15.99 -9.60 -35.37
CA ASN A 58 17.43 -9.44 -35.27
C ASN A 58 17.88 -9.46 -33.83
N PRO A 59 18.98 -10.11 -33.46
CA PRO A 59 19.54 -10.04 -32.14
C PRO A 59 20.04 -8.61 -31.81
N LYS A 60 20.01 -8.27 -30.54
CA LYS A 60 20.56 -7.04 -29.97
C LYS A 60 21.93 -7.37 -29.36
N ASP A 61 22.91 -7.66 -30.20
CA ASP A 61 24.27 -8.13 -29.83
C ASP A 61 25.07 -7.11 -29.01
N GLN A 62 24.65 -5.82 -29.04
CA GLN A 62 25.21 -4.78 -28.19
C GLN A 62 24.90 -4.98 -26.71
N PHE A 63 23.86 -5.73 -26.33
CA PHE A 63 23.52 -6.03 -24.95
C PHE A 63 24.32 -7.26 -24.46
N ASP A 64 24.67 -7.22 -23.18
CA ASP A 64 25.29 -8.34 -22.44
C ASP A 64 24.26 -9.14 -21.63
N PHE A 65 22.96 -8.85 -21.78
CA PHE A 65 21.84 -9.51 -21.12
C PHE A 65 20.72 -9.88 -22.08
N PHE A 66 19.82 -10.75 -21.64
CA PHE A 66 18.61 -11.10 -22.40
C PHE A 66 17.58 -9.96 -22.37
N PRO A 67 17.24 -9.36 -23.52
CA PRO A 67 16.31 -8.23 -23.60
C PRO A 67 14.85 -8.69 -23.58
N LEU A 68 14.35 -9.07 -22.39
CA LEU A 68 12.94 -9.36 -22.12
C LEU A 68 12.23 -8.11 -21.60
N THR A 69 11.10 -7.77 -22.19
CA THR A 69 10.20 -6.72 -21.71
C THR A 69 8.83 -7.32 -21.45
N VAL A 70 8.29 -7.08 -20.26
CA VAL A 70 6.93 -7.47 -19.89
C VAL A 70 6.15 -6.19 -19.57
N ASP A 71 5.02 -5.99 -20.23
CA ASP A 71 4.12 -4.86 -20.03
C ASP A 71 2.73 -5.35 -19.69
N VAL A 72 2.09 -4.71 -18.73
CA VAL A 72 0.72 -4.99 -18.29
C VAL A 72 -0.14 -3.77 -18.54
N GLU A 73 -1.23 -3.96 -19.25
CA GLU A 73 -2.19 -2.94 -19.66
C GLU A 73 -3.51 -3.15 -18.91
N GLU A 74 -3.73 -2.37 -17.87
CA GLU A 74 -5.00 -2.28 -17.18
C GLU A 74 -5.97 -1.44 -17.98
N ARG A 75 -7.01 -2.06 -18.52
CA ARG A 75 -8.06 -1.36 -19.27
C ARG A 75 -9.27 -1.11 -18.38
N GLN A 76 -9.63 0.14 -18.15
CA GLN A 76 -10.74 0.50 -17.27
C GLN A 76 -12.09 -0.08 -17.76
N TYR A 77 -12.22 -0.32 -19.06
CA TYR A 77 -13.40 -1.00 -19.61
C TYR A 77 -13.56 -2.44 -19.10
N ALA A 78 -12.47 -3.09 -18.65
CA ALA A 78 -12.52 -4.43 -18.06
C ALA A 78 -13.43 -4.50 -16.83
N ALA A 79 -13.50 -3.39 -16.06
CA ALA A 79 -14.40 -3.20 -14.92
C ALA A 79 -15.62 -2.32 -15.26
N GLY A 80 -15.94 -2.10 -16.55
CA GLY A 80 -17.05 -1.27 -16.98
C GLY A 80 -16.88 0.21 -16.68
N ARG A 81 -15.66 0.70 -16.50
CA ARG A 81 -15.37 2.08 -16.10
C ARG A 81 -14.75 2.90 -17.24
N ILE A 82 -14.94 4.23 -17.18
CA ILE A 82 -14.23 5.21 -17.99
C ILE A 82 -13.09 5.76 -17.14
N PRO A 83 -11.84 5.88 -17.67
CA PRO A 83 -10.71 6.43 -16.91
C PRO A 83 -11.01 7.79 -16.26
N GLY A 84 -10.63 7.95 -14.98
CA GLY A 84 -10.88 9.14 -14.18
C GLY A 84 -10.09 10.38 -14.62
N SER A 85 -9.01 10.22 -15.41
CA SER A 85 -8.16 11.31 -15.88
C SER A 85 -8.91 12.30 -16.77
N PHE A 86 -8.39 13.52 -16.89
CA PHE A 86 -8.97 14.57 -17.75
C PHE A 86 -9.23 14.12 -19.19
N PHE A 87 -8.30 13.35 -19.78
CA PHE A 87 -8.42 12.86 -21.15
C PHE A 87 -9.33 11.63 -21.31
N ARG A 88 -9.88 11.09 -20.23
CA ARG A 88 -10.71 9.86 -20.23
C ARG A 88 -10.07 8.71 -20.99
N ARG A 89 -8.77 8.58 -20.85
CA ARG A 89 -7.94 7.55 -21.45
C ARG A 89 -6.88 7.08 -20.47
N GLU A 90 -6.54 5.79 -20.51
CA GLU A 90 -5.43 5.22 -19.76
C GLU A 90 -4.12 5.91 -20.19
N GLY A 91 -3.31 6.24 -19.19
CA GLY A 91 -2.00 6.87 -19.36
C GLY A 91 -0.86 5.87 -19.27
N ARG A 92 0.15 6.22 -18.45
CA ARG A 92 1.24 5.30 -18.13
C ARG A 92 0.74 4.21 -17.18
N ALA A 93 1.39 3.04 -17.25
CA ALA A 93 1.12 1.94 -16.33
C ALA A 93 1.18 2.40 -14.87
N GLY A 94 0.15 2.08 -14.11
CA GLY A 94 0.07 2.32 -12.68
C GLY A 94 1.04 1.44 -11.89
N THR A 95 1.14 1.67 -10.58
CA THR A 95 2.00 0.88 -9.69
C THR A 95 1.65 -0.60 -9.75
N GLU A 96 0.36 -0.97 -9.67
CA GLU A 96 -0.10 -2.36 -9.69
C GLU A 96 0.28 -3.07 -11.00
N ALA A 97 0.09 -2.41 -12.15
CA ALA A 97 0.48 -2.96 -13.45
C ALA A 97 2.00 -3.19 -13.54
N ILE A 98 2.81 -2.30 -12.96
CA ILE A 98 4.27 -2.45 -12.89
C ILE A 98 4.65 -3.60 -11.97
N LEU A 99 3.99 -3.76 -10.83
CA LEU A 99 4.22 -4.87 -9.90
C LEU A 99 3.81 -6.20 -10.53
N ALA A 100 2.65 -6.28 -11.19
CA ALA A 100 2.23 -7.45 -11.94
C ALA A 100 3.22 -7.82 -13.05
N ALA A 101 3.73 -6.83 -13.81
CA ALA A 101 4.76 -7.06 -14.82
C ALA A 101 6.05 -7.65 -14.22
N ARG A 102 6.42 -7.24 -12.99
CA ARG A 102 7.56 -7.81 -12.26
C ARG A 102 7.31 -9.24 -11.78
N LEU A 103 6.08 -9.53 -11.30
CA LEU A 103 5.68 -10.90 -10.94
C LEU A 103 5.76 -11.87 -12.13
N ILE A 104 5.55 -11.38 -13.34
CA ILE A 104 5.64 -12.15 -14.58
C ILE A 104 7.10 -12.29 -15.05
N ASP A 105 7.86 -11.20 -15.13
CA ASP A 105 9.24 -11.18 -15.63
C ASP A 105 10.16 -12.11 -14.82
N ARG A 106 10.02 -12.12 -13.50
CA ARG A 106 10.91 -12.84 -12.58
C ARG A 106 10.94 -14.36 -12.81
N PRO A 107 9.82 -15.08 -12.89
CA PRO A 107 9.83 -16.51 -13.19
C PRO A 107 9.99 -16.83 -14.67
N LEU A 108 9.59 -15.94 -15.61
CA LEU A 108 9.74 -16.20 -17.05
C LEU A 108 11.19 -16.11 -17.51
N ARG A 109 11.93 -15.10 -17.05
CA ARG A 109 13.28 -14.80 -17.51
C ARG A 109 14.27 -15.97 -17.38
N PRO A 110 14.34 -16.71 -16.26
CA PRO A 110 15.20 -17.88 -16.13
C PRO A 110 14.83 -19.04 -17.04
N GLY A 111 13.60 -19.11 -17.54
CA GLY A 111 13.13 -20.15 -18.45
C GLY A 111 13.70 -20.06 -19.88
N PHE A 112 14.32 -18.93 -20.26
CA PHE A 112 14.91 -18.78 -21.57
C PHE A 112 16.36 -19.26 -21.61
N VAL A 113 16.78 -19.77 -22.79
CA VAL A 113 18.15 -20.25 -23.00
C VAL A 113 19.16 -19.12 -22.84
N LYS A 114 20.28 -19.41 -22.16
CA LYS A 114 21.38 -18.47 -21.99
C LYS A 114 21.99 -18.09 -23.36
N GLY A 115 22.34 -16.81 -23.50
CA GLY A 115 22.92 -16.28 -24.74
C GLY A 115 21.88 -15.79 -25.76
N LEU A 116 20.59 -15.94 -25.54
CA LEU A 116 19.57 -15.35 -26.40
C LEU A 116 19.65 -13.80 -26.31
N ARG A 117 19.81 -13.16 -27.49
CA ARG A 117 19.88 -11.69 -27.61
C ARG A 117 18.77 -11.11 -28.48
N ASN A 118 17.88 -11.94 -29.01
CA ASN A 118 16.66 -11.44 -29.65
C ASN A 118 15.74 -10.83 -28.58
N GLU A 119 15.25 -9.62 -28.85
CA GLU A 119 14.31 -8.95 -27.97
C GLU A 119 13.00 -9.74 -27.93
N VAL A 120 12.52 -10.05 -26.73
CA VAL A 120 11.23 -10.68 -26.50
C VAL A 120 10.35 -9.69 -25.72
N GLN A 121 9.13 -9.47 -26.20
CA GLN A 121 8.14 -8.66 -25.50
C GLN A 121 6.90 -9.50 -25.24
N VAL A 122 6.45 -9.46 -24.00
CA VAL A 122 5.19 -10.04 -23.52
C VAL A 122 4.27 -8.89 -23.08
N VAL A 123 3.11 -8.78 -23.72
CA VAL A 123 2.11 -7.76 -23.39
C VAL A 123 0.86 -8.44 -22.86
N GLU A 124 0.54 -8.13 -21.61
CA GLU A 124 -0.67 -8.56 -20.95
C GLU A 124 -1.75 -7.48 -21.07
N THR A 125 -2.97 -7.87 -21.40
CA THR A 125 -4.11 -6.95 -21.44
C THR A 125 -5.25 -7.53 -20.63
N VAL A 126 -5.67 -6.86 -19.57
CA VAL A 126 -6.85 -7.23 -18.78
C VAL A 126 -8.08 -6.84 -19.57
N LEU A 127 -8.82 -7.83 -20.09
CA LEU A 127 -9.99 -7.63 -20.96
C LEU A 127 -11.30 -7.56 -20.20
N THR A 128 -11.46 -8.37 -19.17
CA THR A 128 -12.59 -8.33 -18.22
C THR A 128 -12.07 -8.68 -16.83
N ILE A 129 -12.72 -8.16 -15.79
CA ILE A 129 -12.39 -8.46 -14.40
C ILE A 129 -13.66 -8.48 -13.55
N ASP A 130 -13.83 -9.54 -12.77
CA ASP A 130 -14.73 -9.53 -11.62
C ASP A 130 -14.13 -8.58 -10.58
N PRO A 131 -14.88 -7.61 -10.04
CA PRO A 131 -14.36 -6.66 -9.05
C PRO A 131 -13.76 -7.30 -7.80
N ASP A 132 -14.13 -8.55 -7.50
CA ASP A 132 -13.62 -9.32 -6.35
C ASP A 132 -12.43 -10.24 -6.70
N ASP A 133 -11.97 -10.26 -7.95
CA ASP A 133 -10.83 -11.05 -8.40
C ASP A 133 -9.52 -10.22 -8.49
N ALA A 134 -8.39 -10.88 -8.27
CA ALA A 134 -7.05 -10.38 -8.61
C ALA A 134 -6.59 -11.00 -9.93
N TYR A 135 -6.07 -10.17 -10.85
CA TYR A 135 -5.64 -10.65 -12.19
C TYR A 135 -4.16 -11.02 -12.26
N ASP A 136 -3.32 -10.61 -11.29
CA ASP A 136 -1.87 -10.67 -11.36
C ASP A 136 -1.32 -12.10 -11.54
N VAL A 137 -1.80 -13.07 -10.75
CA VAL A 137 -1.40 -14.47 -10.89
C VAL A 137 -1.99 -15.13 -12.14
N LEU A 138 -3.17 -14.70 -12.58
CA LEU A 138 -3.74 -15.13 -13.84
C LEU A 138 -2.87 -14.68 -15.03
N ALA A 139 -2.32 -13.45 -14.95
CA ALA A 139 -1.41 -12.90 -15.95
C ALA A 139 -0.07 -13.66 -16.01
N ILE A 140 0.48 -14.15 -14.88
CA ILE A 140 1.67 -15.04 -14.91
C ILE A 140 1.40 -16.27 -15.78
N ASN A 141 0.24 -16.89 -15.60
CA ASN A 141 -0.15 -18.09 -16.33
C ASN A 141 -0.44 -17.81 -17.82
N ALA A 142 -1.06 -16.66 -18.12
CA ALA A 142 -1.30 -16.24 -19.51
C ALA A 142 0.02 -15.98 -20.26
N ALA A 143 0.96 -15.27 -19.60
CA ALA A 143 2.30 -14.98 -20.12
C ALA A 143 3.11 -16.27 -20.39
N SER A 144 3.07 -17.20 -19.45
CA SER A 144 3.68 -18.52 -19.61
C SER A 144 3.11 -19.25 -20.83
N MET A 145 1.77 -19.31 -20.94
CA MET A 145 1.11 -20.01 -22.05
C MET A 145 1.43 -19.38 -23.40
N SER A 146 1.35 -18.05 -23.52
CA SER A 146 1.67 -17.37 -24.79
C SER A 146 3.13 -17.55 -25.21
N THR A 147 4.05 -17.58 -24.23
CA THR A 147 5.49 -17.81 -24.46
C THR A 147 5.76 -19.26 -24.85
N GLN A 148 5.11 -20.24 -24.20
CA GLN A 148 5.26 -21.67 -24.43
C GLN A 148 4.92 -22.05 -25.88
N ILE A 149 3.86 -21.44 -26.45
CA ILE A 149 3.41 -21.74 -27.80
C ILE A 149 4.07 -20.90 -28.91
N ALA A 150 4.94 -19.96 -28.55
CA ALA A 150 5.53 -18.99 -29.48
C ALA A 150 6.62 -19.55 -30.35
N GLY A 151 7.11 -20.79 -30.11
CA GLY A 151 8.26 -21.37 -30.80
C GLY A 151 9.59 -20.77 -30.36
N LEU A 152 9.67 -20.28 -29.13
CA LEU A 152 10.89 -19.74 -28.53
C LEU A 152 11.65 -20.82 -27.74
N PRO A 153 12.96 -20.68 -27.53
CA PRO A 153 13.74 -21.60 -26.70
C PRO A 153 13.46 -21.31 -25.22
N PHE A 154 12.31 -21.77 -24.75
CA PHE A 154 11.76 -21.53 -23.42
C PHE A 154 11.47 -22.85 -22.70
N THR A 155 11.99 -23.00 -21.51
CA THR A 155 11.83 -24.17 -20.64
C THR A 155 10.66 -23.96 -19.68
N GLY A 156 9.45 -23.97 -20.21
CA GLY A 156 8.20 -23.90 -19.45
C GLY A 156 7.40 -25.18 -19.53
N PRO A 157 6.11 -25.13 -19.18
CA PRO A 157 5.36 -23.97 -18.72
C PRO A 157 5.63 -23.60 -17.26
N ILE A 158 5.30 -22.34 -16.92
CA ILE A 158 5.33 -21.83 -15.56
C ILE A 158 3.90 -21.69 -15.07
N GLY A 159 3.62 -22.22 -13.87
CA GLY A 159 2.37 -22.00 -13.16
C GLY A 159 2.57 -20.98 -12.05
N GLY A 160 1.62 -20.04 -11.90
CA GLY A 160 1.61 -19.05 -10.83
C GLY A 160 0.30 -19.13 -10.05
N THR A 161 0.39 -19.10 -8.72
CA THR A 161 -0.77 -19.09 -7.84
C THR A 161 -0.56 -18.11 -6.69
N ARG A 162 -1.66 -17.51 -6.21
CA ARG A 162 -1.72 -16.82 -4.92
C ARG A 162 -2.41 -17.75 -3.93
N LEU A 163 -1.81 -17.91 -2.75
CA LEU A 163 -2.44 -18.58 -1.62
C LEU A 163 -2.66 -17.57 -0.50
N ALA A 164 -3.80 -17.66 0.17
CA ALA A 164 -4.10 -16.90 1.37
C ALA A 164 -4.31 -17.86 2.55
N LEU A 165 -3.73 -17.54 3.70
CA LEU A 165 -3.95 -18.29 4.94
C LEU A 165 -5.22 -17.76 5.61
N ILE A 166 -6.30 -18.54 5.52
CA ILE A 166 -7.65 -18.19 6.00
C ILE A 166 -8.16 -19.34 6.87
N ASP A 167 -8.50 -19.06 8.12
CA ASP A 167 -9.02 -20.06 9.06
C ASP A 167 -8.14 -21.34 9.07
N ASP A 168 -6.81 -21.16 9.17
CA ASP A 168 -5.76 -22.19 9.19
C ASP A 168 -5.66 -23.06 7.93
N GLN A 169 -6.21 -22.61 6.81
CA GLN A 169 -6.10 -23.27 5.51
C GLN A 169 -5.51 -22.35 4.45
N TRP A 170 -4.59 -22.88 3.63
CA TRP A 170 -4.11 -22.22 2.43
C TRP A 170 -5.13 -22.32 1.31
N VAL A 171 -5.66 -21.17 0.86
CA VAL A 171 -6.67 -21.03 -0.18
C VAL A 171 -6.07 -20.45 -1.44
N ALA A 172 -6.14 -21.17 -2.56
CA ALA A 172 -5.56 -20.74 -3.84
C ALA A 172 -6.55 -19.87 -4.64
N PHE A 173 -6.03 -18.87 -5.35
CA PHE A 173 -6.81 -17.88 -6.09
C PHE A 173 -7.89 -17.21 -5.24
N PRO A 174 -7.54 -16.68 -4.05
CA PRO A 174 -8.51 -16.05 -3.18
C PRO A 174 -9.09 -14.80 -3.82
N ARG A 175 -10.35 -14.49 -3.47
CA ARG A 175 -11.01 -13.23 -3.80
C ARG A 175 -10.50 -12.10 -2.92
N TRP A 176 -10.70 -10.85 -3.33
CA TRP A 176 -10.35 -9.69 -2.49
C TRP A 176 -11.08 -9.71 -1.15
N SER A 177 -12.38 -10.08 -1.14
CA SER A 177 -13.19 -10.27 0.07
C SER A 177 -12.66 -11.36 1.01
N GLU A 178 -11.99 -12.38 0.48
CA GLU A 178 -11.31 -13.43 1.25
C GLU A 178 -9.95 -12.95 1.76
N LEU A 179 -9.21 -12.16 0.96
CA LEU A 179 -7.93 -11.57 1.37
C LEU A 179 -8.08 -10.64 2.58
N GLU A 180 -9.21 -9.96 2.75
CA GLU A 180 -9.50 -9.16 3.94
C GLU A 180 -9.52 -9.99 5.24
N ARG A 181 -9.81 -11.28 5.13
CA ARG A 181 -9.85 -12.26 6.25
C ARG A 181 -8.57 -13.08 6.36
N SER A 182 -7.62 -12.87 5.47
CA SER A 182 -6.36 -13.62 5.47
C SER A 182 -5.37 -13.03 6.46
N VAL A 183 -4.67 -13.90 7.18
CA VAL A 183 -3.54 -13.52 8.01
C VAL A 183 -2.36 -13.16 7.12
N PHE A 184 -2.08 -14.00 6.13
CA PHE A 184 -0.92 -13.88 5.27
C PHE A 184 -1.25 -14.37 3.86
N ASN A 185 -0.62 -13.81 2.82
CA ASN A 185 -0.78 -14.30 1.46
C ASN A 185 0.57 -14.42 0.75
N ILE A 186 0.67 -15.43 -0.11
CA ILE A 186 1.89 -15.79 -0.83
C ILE A 186 1.56 -15.96 -2.31
N VAL A 187 2.26 -15.26 -3.19
CA VAL A 187 2.32 -15.56 -4.63
C VAL A 187 3.51 -16.45 -4.87
N VAL A 188 3.27 -17.60 -5.48
CA VAL A 188 4.32 -18.58 -5.82
C VAL A 188 4.23 -18.89 -7.29
N ALA A 189 5.37 -18.84 -7.99
CA ALA A 189 5.50 -19.34 -9.36
C ALA A 189 6.57 -20.41 -9.45
N GLY A 190 6.31 -21.42 -10.26
CA GLY A 190 7.20 -22.54 -10.43
C GLY A 190 6.89 -23.36 -11.69
N ARG A 191 7.68 -24.39 -11.92
CA ARG A 191 7.52 -25.32 -13.06
C ARG A 191 7.67 -26.77 -12.62
N ILE A 192 7.14 -27.70 -13.41
CA ILE A 192 7.36 -29.12 -13.20
C ILE A 192 8.80 -29.46 -13.56
N VAL A 193 9.46 -30.21 -12.68
CA VAL A 193 10.79 -30.78 -12.89
C VAL A 193 10.78 -32.26 -12.61
N THR A 194 11.62 -33.01 -13.33
CA THR A 194 11.83 -34.45 -13.08
C THR A 194 13.07 -34.61 -12.19
N LYS A 195 12.91 -35.24 -11.07
CA LYS A 195 14.02 -35.57 -10.14
C LYS A 195 14.87 -36.73 -10.68
N GLU A 196 16.03 -36.95 -10.07
CA GLU A 196 16.95 -38.03 -10.44
C GLU A 196 16.32 -39.43 -10.32
N ASP A 197 15.38 -39.61 -9.41
CA ASP A 197 14.62 -40.85 -9.19
C ASP A 197 13.48 -41.05 -10.21
N GLY A 198 13.30 -40.12 -11.16
CA GLY A 198 12.24 -40.12 -12.15
C GLY A 198 10.89 -39.60 -11.65
N SER A 199 10.76 -39.21 -10.40
CA SER A 199 9.55 -38.57 -9.89
C SER A 199 9.43 -37.12 -10.34
N GLU A 200 8.19 -36.63 -10.47
CA GLU A 200 7.93 -35.23 -10.78
C GLU A 200 7.75 -34.43 -9.48
N ASP A 201 8.32 -33.23 -9.44
CA ASP A 201 8.10 -32.25 -8.40
C ASP A 201 7.90 -30.87 -9.03
N VAL A 202 7.55 -29.87 -8.21
CA VAL A 202 7.48 -28.47 -8.64
C VAL A 202 8.67 -27.71 -8.08
N ALA A 203 9.48 -27.19 -8.98
CA ALA A 203 10.56 -26.28 -8.66
C ALA A 203 10.01 -24.87 -8.46
N ILE A 204 10.14 -24.32 -7.25
CA ILE A 204 9.75 -22.93 -6.93
C ILE A 204 10.80 -22.00 -7.51
N MET A 205 10.36 -21.06 -8.36
CA MET A 205 11.23 -20.10 -9.06
C MET A 205 11.08 -18.67 -8.52
N MET A 206 9.93 -18.30 -8.02
CA MET A 206 9.66 -16.96 -7.52
C MET A 206 8.65 -17.02 -6.39
N VAL A 207 8.87 -16.22 -5.35
CA VAL A 207 7.90 -15.97 -4.28
C VAL A 207 7.78 -14.47 -4.03
N GLU A 208 6.55 -14.04 -3.76
CA GLU A 208 6.22 -12.71 -3.26
C GLU A 208 5.15 -12.86 -2.19
N ALA A 209 5.41 -12.39 -0.96
CA ALA A 209 4.48 -12.62 0.14
C ALA A 209 4.35 -11.40 1.03
N GLY A 210 3.21 -11.30 1.73
CA GLY A 210 2.98 -10.24 2.69
C GLY A 210 1.82 -10.51 3.61
N GLY A 211 1.81 -9.82 4.73
CA GLY A 211 0.73 -9.84 5.68
C GLY A 211 -0.56 -9.23 5.13
N GLY A 212 -1.68 -9.75 5.57
CA GLY A 212 -2.99 -9.15 5.33
C GLY A 212 -3.14 -7.81 6.07
N LYS A 213 -4.05 -6.96 5.60
CA LYS A 213 -4.35 -5.67 6.25
C LYS A 213 -4.69 -5.82 7.74
N ASN A 214 -5.35 -6.93 8.11
CA ASN A 214 -5.81 -7.22 9.46
C ASN A 214 -4.97 -8.33 10.12
N GLU A 215 -3.74 -8.57 9.64
CA GLU A 215 -2.86 -9.63 10.15
C GLU A 215 -2.70 -9.57 11.67
N TRP A 216 -2.40 -8.39 12.19
CA TRP A 216 -2.19 -8.20 13.62
C TRP A 216 -3.42 -8.56 14.44
N GLU A 217 -4.58 -8.03 14.08
CA GLU A 217 -5.86 -8.26 14.77
C GLU A 217 -6.27 -9.73 14.72
N LEU A 218 -6.08 -10.38 13.58
CA LEU A 218 -6.40 -11.79 13.40
C LEU A 218 -5.49 -12.68 14.28
N ILE A 219 -4.19 -12.39 14.35
CA ILE A 219 -3.25 -13.10 15.22
C ILE A 219 -3.62 -12.91 16.69
N GLN A 220 -3.93 -11.67 17.11
CA GLN A 220 -4.39 -11.40 18.47
C GLN A 220 -5.71 -12.10 18.81
N ALA A 221 -6.57 -12.32 17.82
CA ALA A 221 -7.80 -13.08 17.95
C ALA A 221 -7.59 -14.61 17.97
N GLY A 222 -6.35 -15.09 17.81
CA GLY A 222 -5.98 -16.51 17.91
C GLY A 222 -5.76 -17.21 16.56
N ALA A 223 -5.71 -16.49 15.44
CA ALA A 223 -5.33 -17.08 14.16
C ALA A 223 -3.84 -17.46 14.14
N THR A 224 -3.49 -18.46 13.33
CA THR A 224 -2.11 -18.95 13.18
C THR A 224 -1.22 -17.86 12.60
N ALA A 225 -0.20 -17.45 13.36
CA ALA A 225 0.79 -16.47 12.93
C ALA A 225 1.70 -17.05 11.82
N PRO A 226 2.07 -16.26 10.80
CA PRO A 226 2.94 -16.67 9.71
C PRO A 226 4.42 -16.72 10.17
N THR A 227 4.73 -17.73 10.98
CA THR A 227 6.10 -18.07 11.37
C THR A 227 6.87 -18.62 10.18
N GLU A 228 8.18 -18.79 10.32
CA GLU A 228 9.06 -19.36 9.28
C GLU A 228 8.56 -20.74 8.81
N ASP A 229 8.11 -21.58 9.74
CA ASP A 229 7.58 -22.90 9.43
C ASP A 229 6.24 -22.84 8.69
N VAL A 230 5.32 -21.99 9.13
CA VAL A 230 4.01 -21.79 8.48
C VAL A 230 4.18 -21.27 7.05
N VAL A 231 5.11 -20.34 6.84
CA VAL A 231 5.42 -19.82 5.50
C VAL A 231 6.04 -20.91 4.63
N ALA A 232 6.97 -21.71 5.15
CA ALA A 232 7.54 -22.84 4.42
C ALA A 232 6.48 -23.88 4.05
N ASP A 233 5.54 -24.18 4.93
CA ASP A 233 4.41 -25.07 4.63
C ASP A 233 3.49 -24.48 3.55
N GLY A 234 3.31 -23.16 3.50
CA GLY A 234 2.59 -22.46 2.44
C GLY A 234 3.25 -22.62 1.06
N LEU A 235 4.58 -22.61 1.01
CA LEU A 235 5.31 -22.86 -0.25
C LEU A 235 5.08 -24.29 -0.76
N GLU A 236 5.08 -25.29 0.12
CA GLU A 236 4.74 -26.67 -0.25
C GLU A 236 3.27 -26.81 -0.66
N ALA A 237 2.34 -26.11 0.02
CA ALA A 237 0.93 -26.11 -0.33
C ALA A 237 0.63 -25.52 -1.72
N ALA A 238 1.51 -24.69 -2.28
CA ALA A 238 1.37 -24.11 -3.61
C ALA A 238 1.62 -25.14 -4.74
N LYS A 239 2.50 -26.13 -4.52
CA LYS A 239 2.98 -27.05 -5.55
C LYS A 239 1.87 -27.79 -6.30
N PRO A 240 0.83 -28.39 -5.65
CA PRO A 240 -0.24 -29.07 -6.36
C PRO A 240 -1.01 -28.16 -7.33
N PHE A 241 -1.23 -26.91 -6.95
CA PHE A 241 -1.93 -25.93 -7.79
C PHE A 241 -1.06 -25.51 -8.99
N ILE A 242 0.22 -25.26 -8.77
CA ILE A 242 1.20 -24.96 -9.82
C ILE A 242 1.26 -26.12 -10.80
N LYS A 243 1.32 -27.37 -10.33
CA LYS A 243 1.34 -28.56 -11.18
C LYS A 243 0.10 -28.64 -12.06
N ALA A 244 -1.10 -28.44 -11.49
CA ALA A 244 -2.35 -28.46 -12.25
C ALA A 244 -2.40 -27.38 -13.34
N LEU A 245 -1.89 -26.19 -13.06
CA LEU A 245 -1.80 -25.09 -14.02
C LEU A 245 -0.80 -25.40 -15.15
N CYS A 246 0.35 -25.96 -14.83
CA CYS A 246 1.33 -26.39 -15.83
C CYS A 246 0.78 -27.52 -16.71
N GLU A 247 0.13 -28.53 -16.15
CA GLU A 247 -0.49 -29.63 -16.89
C GLU A 247 -1.57 -29.15 -17.87
N ALA A 248 -2.38 -28.16 -17.47
CA ALA A 248 -3.39 -27.58 -18.36
C ALA A 248 -2.74 -26.81 -19.53
N GLN A 249 -1.67 -26.07 -19.26
CA GLN A 249 -0.89 -25.38 -20.30
C GLN A 249 -0.24 -26.37 -21.28
N LEU A 250 0.33 -27.48 -20.79
CA LEU A 250 0.93 -28.52 -21.62
C LEU A 250 -0.11 -29.15 -22.57
N LYS A 251 -1.34 -29.39 -22.12
CA LYS A 251 -2.44 -29.91 -22.97
C LYS A 251 -2.79 -28.97 -24.13
N VAL A 252 -2.67 -27.65 -23.93
CA VAL A 252 -2.85 -26.68 -25.02
C VAL A 252 -1.61 -26.66 -25.90
N ALA A 253 -0.41 -26.68 -25.31
CA ALA A 253 0.87 -26.63 -26.02
C ALA A 253 1.05 -27.83 -26.96
N GLU A 254 0.66 -29.05 -26.57
CA GLU A 254 0.70 -30.26 -27.41
C GLU A 254 0.03 -30.08 -28.79
N LYS A 255 -1.01 -29.23 -28.84
CA LYS A 255 -1.82 -29.02 -30.05
C LYS A 255 -1.52 -27.72 -30.78
N ALA A 256 -0.98 -26.72 -30.06
CA ALA A 256 -0.90 -25.35 -30.55
C ALA A 256 0.53 -24.78 -30.61
N SER A 257 1.53 -25.46 -30.03
CA SER A 257 2.90 -24.97 -30.07
C SER A 257 3.43 -24.94 -31.50
N LYS A 258 4.10 -23.85 -31.84
CA LYS A 258 4.91 -23.75 -33.07
C LYS A 258 6.21 -24.52 -32.88
N GLU A 259 6.81 -24.95 -34.00
CA GLU A 259 8.16 -25.49 -33.99
C GLU A 259 9.12 -24.47 -33.39
N THR A 260 10.03 -24.95 -32.54
CA THR A 260 11.04 -24.07 -31.93
C THR A 260 11.99 -23.56 -33.00
N VAL A 261 12.07 -22.26 -33.13
CA VAL A 261 12.97 -21.59 -34.06
C VAL A 261 14.38 -21.60 -33.49
N GLU A 262 15.37 -21.92 -34.30
CA GLU A 262 16.77 -21.76 -33.92
C GLU A 262 17.14 -20.27 -33.92
N PHE A 263 17.62 -19.80 -32.78
CA PHE A 263 18.13 -18.44 -32.61
C PHE A 263 19.65 -18.45 -32.43
N PRO A 264 20.36 -17.44 -32.94
CA PRO A 264 21.79 -17.31 -32.67
C PRO A 264 21.98 -17.07 -31.16
N LEU A 265 22.82 -17.92 -30.57
CA LEU A 265 23.18 -17.77 -29.15
C LEU A 265 24.55 -17.09 -29.07
N PHE A 266 24.63 -16.06 -28.29
CA PHE A 266 25.84 -15.29 -28.07
C PHE A 266 26.46 -15.75 -26.76
N LEU A 267 27.48 -16.62 -26.88
CA LEU A 267 28.33 -16.97 -25.78
C LEU A 267 29.18 -15.75 -25.43
N ASP A 268 29.32 -15.49 -24.15
CA ASP A 268 30.04 -14.30 -23.69
C ASP A 268 31.56 -14.42 -23.94
N TYR A 269 32.08 -15.66 -24.02
CA TYR A 269 33.49 -16.02 -24.34
C TYR A 269 33.58 -17.49 -24.79
N THR A 270 34.71 -17.87 -25.35
CA THR A 270 35.05 -19.25 -25.72
C THR A 270 35.84 -19.95 -24.59
N ASP A 271 35.87 -21.29 -24.62
CA ASP A 271 36.65 -22.07 -23.64
C ASP A 271 38.16 -21.73 -23.70
N GLU A 272 38.70 -21.38 -24.88
CA GLU A 272 40.09 -20.97 -25.05
C GLU A 272 40.38 -19.63 -24.41
N GLU A 273 39.48 -18.65 -24.56
CA GLU A 273 39.57 -17.33 -23.90
C GLU A 273 39.47 -17.49 -22.37
N TYR A 274 38.55 -18.33 -21.89
CA TYR A 274 38.42 -18.58 -20.45
C TYR A 274 39.70 -19.26 -19.88
N ALA A 275 40.21 -20.29 -20.52
CA ALA A 275 41.41 -20.98 -20.07
C ALA A 275 42.64 -20.04 -20.02
N ALA A 276 42.76 -19.15 -21.01
CA ALA A 276 43.85 -18.16 -21.00
C ALA A 276 43.73 -17.13 -19.89
N VAL A 277 42.51 -16.69 -19.60
CA VAL A 277 42.21 -15.76 -18.47
C VAL A 277 42.46 -16.46 -17.15
N GLU A 278 42.02 -17.71 -16.97
CA GLU A 278 42.24 -18.50 -15.77
C GLU A 278 43.73 -18.72 -15.51
N GLU A 279 44.49 -19.15 -16.53
CA GLU A 279 45.95 -19.36 -16.43
C GLU A 279 46.68 -18.09 -15.98
N TYR A 280 46.27 -16.91 -16.50
CA TYR A 280 46.93 -15.65 -16.18
C TYR A 280 46.49 -15.05 -14.83
N ALA A 281 45.21 -15.11 -14.53
CA ALA A 281 44.59 -14.26 -13.49
C ALA A 281 44.12 -14.99 -12.23
N ALA A 282 44.01 -16.35 -12.23
CA ALA A 282 43.35 -17.06 -11.11
C ALA A 282 43.95 -16.73 -9.73
N GLU A 283 45.28 -16.81 -9.57
CA GLU A 283 45.95 -16.53 -8.33
C GLU A 283 45.83 -15.05 -7.93
N LYS A 284 45.96 -14.13 -8.94
CA LYS A 284 45.88 -12.68 -8.70
C LYS A 284 44.47 -12.25 -8.30
N VAL A 285 43.45 -12.81 -8.95
CA VAL A 285 42.04 -12.56 -8.57
C VAL A 285 41.76 -13.07 -7.17
N ALA A 286 42.18 -14.28 -6.85
CA ALA A 286 42.02 -14.85 -5.51
C ALA A 286 42.66 -13.95 -4.43
N GLN A 287 43.83 -13.38 -4.72
CA GLN A 287 44.51 -12.45 -3.82
C GLN A 287 43.83 -11.08 -3.73
N ALA A 288 43.42 -10.51 -4.87
CA ALA A 288 42.74 -9.20 -4.92
C ALA A 288 41.39 -9.22 -4.14
N LEU A 289 40.66 -10.34 -4.21
CA LEU A 289 39.41 -10.54 -3.50
C LEU A 289 39.54 -10.60 -1.97
N LEU A 290 40.76 -10.69 -1.42
CA LEU A 290 41.01 -10.59 0.03
C LEU A 290 41.14 -9.15 0.54
N THR A 291 41.16 -8.16 -0.33
CA THR A 291 41.30 -6.75 0.03
C THR A 291 40.08 -6.30 0.86
N GLU A 292 40.35 -5.69 2.03
CA GLU A 292 39.32 -5.13 2.89
C GLU A 292 38.68 -3.88 2.29
N GLY A 293 37.34 -3.76 2.44
CA GLY A 293 36.55 -2.64 1.97
C GLY A 293 36.18 -2.77 0.47
N LYS A 294 34.96 -2.34 0.14
CA LYS A 294 34.40 -2.48 -1.21
C LYS A 294 35.26 -1.79 -2.25
N LEU A 295 35.50 -0.46 -2.09
CA LEU A 295 36.19 0.36 -3.10
C LEU A 295 37.62 -0.13 -3.34
N ALA A 296 38.39 -0.40 -2.26
CA ALA A 296 39.74 -0.90 -2.38
C ALA A 296 39.82 -2.29 -3.04
N ARG A 297 38.87 -3.15 -2.77
CA ARG A 297 38.75 -4.46 -3.41
C ARG A 297 38.41 -4.34 -4.89
N ASP A 298 37.41 -3.48 -5.23
CA ASP A 298 37.01 -3.25 -6.61
C ASP A 298 38.21 -2.67 -7.42
N GLU A 299 38.97 -1.72 -6.85
CA GLU A 299 40.20 -1.18 -7.46
C GLU A 299 41.28 -2.26 -7.66
N ALA A 300 41.47 -3.16 -6.66
CA ALA A 300 42.45 -4.24 -6.77
C ALA A 300 42.05 -5.25 -7.84
N VAL A 301 40.78 -5.63 -7.95
CA VAL A 301 40.25 -6.53 -8.98
C VAL A 301 40.34 -5.88 -10.36
N ASP A 302 39.99 -4.59 -10.48
CA ASP A 302 40.10 -3.85 -11.73
C ASP A 302 41.55 -3.72 -12.21
N ALA A 303 42.51 -3.53 -11.31
CA ALA A 303 43.93 -3.50 -11.65
C ALA A 303 44.38 -4.86 -12.26
N VAL A 304 43.97 -5.99 -11.67
CA VAL A 304 44.25 -7.33 -12.22
C VAL A 304 43.61 -7.51 -13.59
N LYS A 305 42.37 -7.03 -13.75
CA LYS A 305 41.66 -7.11 -15.05
C LYS A 305 42.39 -6.32 -16.15
N GLU A 306 42.80 -5.10 -15.87
CA GLU A 306 43.54 -4.28 -16.87
C GLU A 306 44.90 -4.88 -17.22
N GLU A 307 45.63 -5.42 -16.22
CA GLU A 307 46.89 -6.15 -16.46
C GLU A 307 46.69 -7.37 -17.33
N MET A 308 45.65 -8.17 -17.07
CA MET A 308 45.30 -9.34 -17.86
C MET A 308 44.93 -8.99 -19.33
N LEU A 309 44.10 -7.91 -19.49
CA LEU A 309 43.76 -7.45 -20.84
C LEU A 309 44.97 -7.01 -21.63
N GLY A 310 45.92 -6.30 -21.03
CA GLY A 310 47.18 -5.93 -21.67
C GLY A 310 48.04 -7.14 -22.06
N ALA A 311 48.12 -8.15 -21.18
CA ALA A 311 48.93 -9.35 -21.45
C ALA A 311 48.34 -10.26 -22.52
N LEU A 312 47.01 -10.33 -22.65
CA LEU A 312 46.33 -11.19 -23.59
C LEU A 312 45.95 -10.53 -24.93
N ALA A 313 46.16 -9.19 -25.04
CA ALA A 313 45.76 -8.44 -26.24
C ALA A 313 46.37 -8.95 -27.55
N GLU A 314 47.63 -9.38 -27.54
CA GLU A 314 48.30 -9.90 -28.72
C GLU A 314 47.79 -11.31 -29.11
N ARG A 315 47.41 -12.12 -28.11
CA ARG A 315 46.90 -13.50 -28.32
C ARG A 315 45.44 -13.49 -28.80
N PHE A 316 44.65 -12.56 -28.34
CA PHE A 316 43.22 -12.44 -28.66
C PHE A 316 42.87 -11.01 -29.16
N PRO A 317 43.31 -10.64 -30.37
CA PRO A 317 43.00 -9.36 -30.96
C PRO A 317 41.48 -9.22 -31.14
N GLU A 318 40.92 -8.07 -30.78
CA GLU A 318 39.47 -7.73 -30.84
C GLU A 318 38.55 -8.48 -29.87
N SER A 319 39.08 -9.35 -28.97
CA SER A 319 38.32 -10.13 -28.00
C SER A 319 38.18 -9.46 -26.61
N GLU A 320 38.44 -8.17 -26.47
CA GLU A 320 38.44 -7.49 -25.17
C GLU A 320 37.13 -7.71 -24.39
N LYS A 321 35.97 -7.66 -25.06
CA LYS A 321 34.68 -7.92 -24.46
C LYS A 321 34.56 -9.34 -23.91
N ALA A 322 35.03 -10.33 -24.68
CA ALA A 322 34.99 -11.73 -24.26
C ALA A 322 35.97 -12.02 -23.12
N LEU A 323 37.18 -11.44 -23.14
CA LEU A 323 38.12 -11.54 -22.03
C LEU A 323 37.59 -10.94 -20.73
N LYS A 324 36.89 -9.78 -20.80
CA LYS A 324 36.20 -9.17 -19.64
C LYS A 324 35.10 -10.08 -19.08
N ALA A 325 34.33 -10.73 -19.96
CA ALA A 325 33.29 -11.67 -19.55
C ALA A 325 33.88 -12.93 -18.91
N ALA A 326 34.96 -13.48 -19.51
CA ALA A 326 35.69 -14.61 -18.94
C ALA A 326 36.31 -14.27 -17.59
N PHE A 327 36.87 -13.07 -17.41
CA PHE A 327 37.40 -12.61 -16.15
C PHE A 327 36.32 -12.54 -15.07
N ARG A 328 35.13 -11.98 -15.39
CA ARG A 328 34.00 -11.96 -14.47
C ARG A 328 33.52 -13.37 -14.09
N SER A 329 33.57 -14.32 -15.02
CA SER A 329 33.27 -15.72 -14.74
C SER A 329 34.29 -16.35 -13.80
N LEU A 330 35.58 -16.05 -13.98
CA LEU A 330 36.66 -16.48 -13.10
C LEU A 330 36.48 -15.90 -11.67
N GLU A 331 36.18 -14.62 -11.57
CA GLU A 331 35.86 -13.96 -10.29
C GLU A 331 34.69 -14.68 -9.58
N LYS A 332 33.58 -14.90 -10.31
CA LYS A 332 32.43 -15.65 -9.80
C LYS A 332 32.82 -17.03 -9.31
N THR A 333 33.56 -17.79 -10.09
CA THR A 333 34.01 -19.16 -9.77
C THR A 333 34.89 -19.17 -8.52
N THR A 334 35.82 -18.22 -8.42
CA THR A 334 36.72 -18.06 -7.27
C THR A 334 35.96 -17.78 -5.97
N ILE A 335 35.01 -16.85 -6.00
CA ILE A 335 34.17 -16.50 -4.84
C ILE A 335 33.31 -17.70 -4.41
N ARG A 336 32.68 -18.37 -5.37
CA ARG A 336 31.81 -19.53 -5.09
C ARG A 336 32.59 -20.68 -4.50
N ASN A 337 33.72 -21.04 -5.09
CA ASN A 337 34.60 -22.14 -4.60
C ASN A 337 35.08 -21.88 -3.19
N ARG A 338 35.50 -20.65 -2.89
CA ARG A 338 35.92 -20.25 -1.54
C ARG A 338 34.78 -20.41 -0.53
N THR A 339 33.59 -19.89 -0.87
CA THR A 339 32.41 -19.98 0.00
C THR A 339 31.99 -21.43 0.23
N LEU A 340 31.96 -22.26 -0.83
CA LEU A 340 31.53 -23.64 -0.73
C LEU A 340 32.53 -24.55 -0.01
N ARG A 341 33.86 -24.35 -0.21
CA ARG A 341 34.89 -25.20 0.38
C ARG A 341 35.29 -24.77 1.79
N GLU A 342 35.50 -23.47 1.99
CA GLU A 342 36.09 -22.91 3.21
C GLU A 342 35.04 -22.26 4.14
N GLU A 343 33.81 -22.05 3.65
CA GLU A 343 32.76 -21.29 4.35
C GLU A 343 33.21 -19.87 4.73
N ILE A 344 34.08 -19.28 3.88
CA ILE A 344 34.57 -17.90 4.00
C ILE A 344 34.03 -17.11 2.79
N ARG A 345 33.39 -16.00 3.09
CA ARG A 345 32.79 -15.09 2.09
C ARG A 345 33.83 -14.15 1.52
N MET A 346 33.48 -13.43 0.43
CA MET A 346 34.41 -12.53 -0.24
C MET A 346 34.94 -11.39 0.65
N ASP A 347 34.20 -10.99 1.69
CA ASP A 347 34.60 -9.97 2.66
C ASP A 347 35.19 -10.58 3.97
N GLY A 348 35.47 -11.87 3.99
CA GLY A 348 36.04 -12.56 5.14
C GLY A 348 35.05 -13.02 6.20
N ARG A 349 33.77 -12.66 6.08
CA ARG A 349 32.71 -13.13 7.02
C ARG A 349 32.44 -14.63 6.87
N THR A 350 31.90 -15.22 7.94
CA THR A 350 31.26 -16.54 7.87
C THR A 350 29.87 -16.44 7.21
N PRO A 351 29.29 -17.56 6.73
CA PRO A 351 27.97 -17.54 6.09
C PRO A 351 26.84 -16.96 6.95
N ARG A 352 26.93 -17.05 8.26
CA ARG A 352 25.90 -16.56 9.21
C ARG A 352 26.15 -15.15 9.74
N GLN A 353 27.31 -14.59 9.49
CA GLN A 353 27.70 -13.30 10.06
C GLN A 353 27.06 -12.14 9.34
N ILE A 354 26.47 -11.21 10.11
CA ILE A 354 25.96 -9.91 9.63
C ILE A 354 27.10 -8.89 9.64
N ARG A 355 27.10 -7.93 8.72
CA ARG A 355 27.99 -6.77 8.74
C ARG A 355 27.75 -5.90 9.96
N SER A 356 28.68 -4.98 10.23
CA SER A 356 28.51 -3.99 11.29
C SER A 356 27.20 -3.21 11.10
N LEU A 357 26.47 -3.01 12.18
CA LEU A 357 25.17 -2.35 12.21
C LEU A 357 25.26 -1.04 12.99
N SER A 358 24.59 0.00 12.52
CA SER A 358 24.31 1.20 13.30
C SER A 358 22.95 1.77 12.97
N ALA A 359 22.35 2.44 13.94
CA ALA A 359 21.06 3.12 13.82
C ALA A 359 21.12 4.45 14.57
N GLU A 360 20.60 5.50 13.94
CA GLU A 360 20.53 6.85 14.49
C GLU A 360 19.16 7.44 14.17
N VAL A 361 18.53 8.11 15.13
CA VAL A 361 17.26 8.83 14.97
C VAL A 361 17.48 10.34 15.07
N GLU A 362 16.49 11.16 14.73
CA GLU A 362 16.56 12.63 14.75
C GLU A 362 17.65 13.22 13.81
N VAL A 363 17.92 12.57 12.68
CA VAL A 363 18.98 12.97 11.76
C VAL A 363 18.71 14.33 11.09
N LEU A 364 17.43 14.62 10.81
CA LEU A 364 17.00 15.84 10.13
C LEU A 364 16.12 16.73 11.03
N PRO A 365 16.48 18.00 11.25
CA PRO A 365 15.89 18.81 12.33
C PRO A 365 14.47 19.34 12.07
N ARG A 366 13.94 19.31 10.85
CA ARG A 366 12.66 19.95 10.52
C ARG A 366 11.58 18.98 10.01
N VAL A 367 11.94 17.75 9.75
CA VAL A 367 10.98 16.71 9.32
C VAL A 367 10.17 16.19 10.51
N HIS A 368 9.13 15.43 10.25
CA HIS A 368 8.29 14.90 11.34
C HIS A 368 8.94 13.70 12.01
N GLY A 369 9.70 12.89 11.27
CA GLY A 369 10.55 11.83 11.77
C GLY A 369 11.67 11.53 10.78
N SER A 370 12.86 11.19 11.29
CA SER A 370 14.00 10.79 10.45
C SER A 370 14.92 9.83 11.17
N ALA A 371 15.48 8.89 10.41
CA ALA A 371 16.43 7.92 10.92
C ALA A 371 17.45 7.52 9.86
N LEU A 372 18.65 7.21 10.30
CA LEU A 372 19.70 6.63 9.48
C LEU A 372 19.95 5.20 9.94
N PHE A 373 19.73 4.23 9.05
CA PHE A 373 20.10 2.84 9.28
C PHE A 373 21.28 2.47 8.40
N GLN A 374 22.29 1.87 8.97
CA GLN A 374 23.48 1.46 8.25
C GLN A 374 23.83 0.00 8.55
N ARG A 375 24.21 -0.73 7.49
CA ARG A 375 24.68 -2.11 7.55
C ARG A 375 25.87 -2.26 6.60
N GLY A 376 27.09 -2.25 7.17
CA GLY A 376 28.31 -2.10 6.40
C GLY A 376 28.26 -0.83 5.55
N GLU A 377 28.44 -0.96 4.24
CA GLU A 377 28.40 0.14 3.29
C GLU A 377 26.97 0.51 2.84
N THR A 378 25.98 -0.30 3.18
CA THR A 378 24.58 0.02 2.85
C THR A 378 24.01 0.98 3.88
N GLN A 379 23.57 2.15 3.42
CA GLN A 379 23.09 3.25 4.25
C GLN A 379 21.77 3.78 3.71
N ILE A 380 20.74 3.82 4.57
CA ILE A 380 19.39 4.29 4.22
C ILE A 380 18.98 5.40 5.18
N LEU A 381 18.60 6.54 4.62
CA LEU A 381 17.95 7.63 5.34
C LEU A 381 16.43 7.48 5.18
N GLY A 382 15.74 7.13 6.27
CA GLY A 382 14.29 7.09 6.36
C GLY A 382 13.72 8.43 6.81
N VAL A 383 12.69 8.92 6.11
CA VAL A 383 12.03 10.19 6.44
C VAL A 383 10.54 10.00 6.47
N THR A 384 9.91 10.33 7.61
CA THR A 384 8.46 10.24 7.82
C THR A 384 7.83 11.62 7.77
N THR A 385 6.71 11.73 7.05
CA THR A 385 5.85 12.91 7.02
C THR A 385 4.43 12.51 7.39
N LEU A 386 3.85 13.22 8.34
CA LEU A 386 2.47 13.03 8.80
C LEU A 386 1.58 14.15 8.25
N ALA A 387 0.38 13.80 7.82
CA ALA A 387 -0.56 14.76 7.26
C ALA A 387 -2.02 14.35 7.58
N MET A 388 -2.97 15.23 7.25
CA MET A 388 -4.41 14.94 7.30
C MET A 388 -4.78 13.76 6.40
N LEU A 389 -5.80 12.99 6.78
CA LEU A 389 -6.30 11.84 6.02
C LEU A 389 -6.70 12.18 4.58
N ARG A 390 -7.18 13.41 4.30
CA ARG A 390 -7.46 13.87 2.93
C ARG A 390 -6.24 13.85 1.99
N MET A 391 -5.02 13.73 2.55
CA MET A 391 -3.77 13.58 1.79
C MET A 391 -3.45 12.12 1.45
N GLU A 392 -4.36 11.18 1.73
CA GLU A 392 -4.26 9.80 1.28
C GLU A 392 -4.06 9.72 -0.23
N GLN A 393 -3.23 8.78 -0.66
CA GLN A 393 -3.05 8.53 -2.09
C GLN A 393 -4.34 7.96 -2.68
N GLN A 394 -4.88 8.64 -3.68
CA GLN A 394 -6.01 8.12 -4.46
C GLN A 394 -5.51 7.10 -5.48
N ILE A 395 -6.21 5.98 -5.59
CA ILE A 395 -5.88 4.85 -6.47
C ILE A 395 -6.98 4.71 -7.52
N ASP A 396 -6.58 4.74 -8.79
CA ASP A 396 -7.47 4.53 -9.95
C ASP A 396 -6.89 3.37 -10.79
N ASN A 397 -7.13 2.14 -10.34
CA ASN A 397 -6.73 0.91 -11.00
C ASN A 397 -7.90 -0.09 -11.04
N LEU A 398 -7.66 -1.35 -11.37
CA LEU A 398 -8.70 -2.38 -11.45
C LEU A 398 -9.03 -3.06 -10.12
N SER A 399 -8.26 -2.78 -9.04
CA SER A 399 -8.54 -3.34 -7.72
C SER A 399 -9.70 -2.61 -7.02
N PRO A 400 -10.32 -3.18 -5.99
CA PRO A 400 -11.32 -2.50 -5.17
C PRO A 400 -10.73 -1.44 -4.23
N VAL A 401 -9.40 -1.35 -4.11
CA VAL A 401 -8.72 -0.39 -3.23
C VAL A 401 -8.72 0.98 -3.89
N ASN A 402 -9.39 1.96 -3.27
CA ASN A 402 -9.55 3.31 -3.82
C ASN A 402 -8.56 4.33 -3.23
N SER A 403 -8.01 4.07 -2.05
CA SER A 403 -7.02 4.92 -1.42
C SER A 403 -6.11 4.14 -0.49
N LYS A 404 -4.95 4.71 -0.18
CA LYS A 404 -4.09 4.23 0.90
C LYS A 404 -3.52 5.38 1.70
N ARG A 405 -3.53 5.23 3.04
CA ARG A 405 -3.03 6.25 3.96
C ARG A 405 -1.53 6.14 4.26
N TYR A 406 -0.95 4.96 4.11
CA TYR A 406 0.48 4.72 4.23
C TYR A 406 1.09 4.59 2.84
N MET A 407 2.02 5.45 2.52
CA MET A 407 2.70 5.53 1.22
C MET A 407 4.19 5.41 1.45
N HIS A 408 4.82 4.37 0.90
CA HIS A 408 6.26 4.21 0.98
C HIS A 408 6.89 4.46 -0.40
N GLN A 409 7.80 5.42 -0.46
CA GLN A 409 8.57 5.78 -1.65
C GLN A 409 10.04 5.45 -1.43
N TYR A 410 10.63 4.78 -2.40
CA TYR A 410 12.02 4.35 -2.37
C TYR A 410 12.79 5.04 -3.49
N ASN A 411 13.87 5.71 -3.14
CA ASN A 411 14.73 6.44 -4.06
C ASN A 411 16.13 5.81 -4.09
N PHE A 412 16.63 5.56 -5.30
CA PHE A 412 17.95 4.97 -5.55
C PHE A 412 18.73 5.86 -6.52
N ALA A 413 19.46 6.82 -5.98
CA ALA A 413 20.28 7.70 -6.77
C ALA A 413 21.60 7.02 -7.20
N PRO A 414 22.16 7.35 -8.37
CA PRO A 414 23.40 6.74 -8.88
C PRO A 414 24.60 6.85 -7.93
N PHE A 415 24.68 7.94 -7.18
CA PHE A 415 25.77 8.14 -6.20
C PHE A 415 25.79 7.07 -5.09
N SER A 416 24.65 6.38 -4.83
CA SER A 416 24.58 5.34 -3.80
C SER A 416 25.46 4.12 -4.11
N THR A 417 25.78 3.90 -5.38
CA THR A 417 26.74 2.87 -5.84
C THR A 417 28.08 3.46 -6.26
N GLY A 418 28.26 4.78 -6.18
CA GLY A 418 29.45 5.49 -6.66
C GLY A 418 29.46 5.73 -8.17
N GLU A 419 28.32 5.58 -8.83
CA GLU A 419 28.21 5.69 -10.29
C GLU A 419 27.66 7.06 -10.71
N VAL A 420 27.95 7.41 -11.98
CA VAL A 420 27.32 8.53 -12.68
C VAL A 420 26.12 7.99 -13.46
N GLY A 421 24.96 8.63 -13.31
CA GLY A 421 23.76 8.17 -14.00
C GLY A 421 22.65 9.23 -14.07
N ARG A 422 21.61 8.93 -14.83
CA ARG A 422 20.45 9.81 -14.98
C ARG A 422 19.58 9.77 -13.73
N VAL A 423 19.29 10.93 -13.17
CA VAL A 423 18.27 11.13 -12.13
C VAL A 423 16.94 11.50 -12.80
N GLY A 424 15.85 10.90 -12.36
CA GLY A 424 14.52 11.13 -12.96
C GLY A 424 13.40 10.38 -12.25
N SER A 425 12.38 9.99 -13.00
CA SER A 425 11.26 9.20 -12.47
C SER A 425 11.72 7.82 -11.95
N PRO A 426 11.06 7.28 -10.92
CA PRO A 426 11.36 5.95 -10.39
C PRO A 426 11.30 4.88 -11.48
N LYS A 427 12.27 3.98 -11.49
CA LYS A 427 12.30 2.81 -12.36
C LYS A 427 11.45 1.68 -11.75
N ARG A 428 11.11 0.67 -12.57
CA ARG A 428 10.34 -0.51 -12.10
C ARG A 428 10.95 -1.19 -10.87
N ARG A 429 12.29 -1.21 -10.76
CA ARG A 429 13.00 -1.76 -9.59
C ARG A 429 12.73 -0.95 -8.32
N GLU A 430 12.77 0.38 -8.41
CA GLU A 430 12.51 1.27 -7.27
C GLU A 430 11.06 1.14 -6.78
N ILE A 431 10.10 1.01 -7.69
CA ILE A 431 8.69 0.76 -7.37
C ILE A 431 8.55 -0.56 -6.61
N GLY A 432 9.15 -1.65 -7.09
CA GLY A 432 9.08 -2.95 -6.43
C GLY A 432 9.78 -2.99 -5.07
N HIS A 433 10.90 -2.27 -4.89
CA HIS A 433 11.59 -2.16 -3.60
C HIS A 433 10.79 -1.34 -2.58
N GLY A 434 10.14 -0.25 -3.04
CA GLY A 434 9.25 0.56 -2.22
C GLY A 434 8.04 -0.23 -1.75
N ASP A 435 7.40 -0.98 -2.65
CA ASP A 435 6.25 -1.82 -2.35
C ASP A 435 6.58 -2.93 -1.34
N LEU A 436 7.71 -3.61 -1.49
CA LEU A 436 8.14 -4.63 -0.53
C LEU A 436 8.34 -4.04 0.88
N ALA A 437 8.95 -2.87 0.98
CA ALA A 437 9.14 -2.18 2.26
C ALA A 437 7.82 -1.64 2.83
N GLU A 438 6.89 -1.20 1.97
CA GLU A 438 5.53 -0.80 2.37
C GLU A 438 4.78 -1.99 2.98
N ARG A 439 4.70 -3.11 2.27
CA ARG A 439 4.02 -4.33 2.73
C ARG A 439 4.59 -4.87 4.04
N ALA A 440 5.90 -4.75 4.25
CA ALA A 440 6.53 -5.18 5.48
C ALA A 440 6.03 -4.44 6.73
N LEU A 441 5.58 -3.18 6.58
CA LEU A 441 5.19 -2.33 7.71
C LEU A 441 3.67 -2.19 7.89
N VAL A 442 2.88 -2.40 6.81
CA VAL A 442 1.41 -2.28 6.85
C VAL A 442 0.78 -3.05 8.02
N PRO A 443 1.16 -4.32 8.31
CA PRO A 443 0.53 -5.09 9.38
C PRO A 443 0.73 -4.54 10.79
N VAL A 444 1.78 -3.75 11.01
CA VAL A 444 2.13 -3.20 12.33
C VAL A 444 1.74 -1.74 12.51
N LEU A 445 1.14 -1.11 11.51
CA LEU A 445 0.66 0.26 11.63
C LEU A 445 -0.53 0.33 12.60
N PRO A 446 -0.66 1.44 13.37
CA PRO A 446 -1.84 1.66 14.20
C PRO A 446 -3.10 1.75 13.34
N SER A 447 -4.27 1.51 13.93
CA SER A 447 -5.55 1.69 13.24
C SER A 447 -5.77 3.16 12.83
N ARG A 448 -6.76 3.41 11.97
CA ARG A 448 -7.12 4.77 11.56
C ARG A 448 -7.71 5.57 12.74
N GLU A 449 -8.39 4.87 13.63
CA GLU A 449 -9.01 5.43 14.83
C GLU A 449 -7.96 5.81 15.87
N ASP A 450 -6.94 4.98 16.06
CA ASP A 450 -5.86 5.20 17.02
C ASP A 450 -4.88 6.29 16.58
N PHE A 451 -4.63 6.36 15.25
CA PHE A 451 -3.67 7.31 14.67
C PHE A 451 -4.19 7.84 13.32
N PRO A 452 -5.03 8.90 13.32
CA PRO A 452 -5.78 9.37 12.16
C PRO A 452 -4.95 10.24 11.20
N TYR A 453 -3.78 9.74 10.78
CA TYR A 453 -2.87 10.43 9.88
C TYR A 453 -2.69 9.68 8.56
N ALA A 454 -2.60 10.43 7.47
CA ALA A 454 -1.91 9.96 6.26
C ALA A 454 -0.41 10.02 6.53
N ILE A 455 0.30 8.92 6.23
CA ILE A 455 1.70 8.73 6.54
C ILE A 455 2.46 8.57 5.22
N ARG A 456 3.39 9.47 4.94
CA ARG A 456 4.31 9.35 3.82
C ARG A 456 5.69 9.00 4.35
N GLN A 457 6.17 7.82 3.99
CA GLN A 457 7.51 7.32 4.26
C GLN A 457 8.36 7.44 3.00
N VAL A 458 9.56 7.96 3.14
CA VAL A 458 10.55 8.01 2.06
C VAL A 458 11.82 7.34 2.52
N SER A 459 12.34 6.43 1.72
CA SER A 459 13.66 5.81 1.92
C SER A 459 14.62 6.31 0.86
N GLU A 460 15.60 7.11 1.29
CA GLU A 460 16.69 7.60 0.45
C GLU A 460 17.90 6.67 0.59
N THR A 461 18.29 6.01 -0.48
CA THR A 461 19.47 5.15 -0.49
C THR A 461 20.72 6.02 -0.61
N MET A 462 21.46 6.17 0.51
CA MET A 462 22.69 6.99 0.59
C MET A 462 23.93 6.16 0.20
N GLY A 463 23.91 4.86 0.49
CA GLY A 463 24.95 3.90 0.09
C GLY A 463 24.32 2.54 -0.15
N SER A 464 24.83 1.78 -1.12
CA SER A 464 24.32 0.45 -1.45
C SER A 464 25.42 -0.54 -1.79
N ASN A 465 25.50 -1.60 -0.99
CA ASN A 465 26.26 -2.81 -1.25
C ASN A 465 25.46 -4.03 -0.75
N GLY A 466 24.37 -4.35 -1.46
CA GLY A 466 23.43 -5.43 -1.14
C GLY A 466 22.25 -4.99 -0.28
N SER A 467 21.08 -5.44 -0.67
CA SER A 467 19.75 -5.30 -0.04
C SER A 467 19.43 -3.96 0.64
N SER A 468 19.41 -2.91 -0.15
CA SER A 468 18.92 -1.59 0.29
C SER A 468 17.42 -1.59 0.63
N SER A 469 16.59 -2.46 0.01
CA SER A 469 15.16 -2.58 0.33
C SER A 469 14.93 -3.06 1.78
N MET A 470 15.72 -4.02 2.27
CA MET A 470 15.62 -4.48 3.66
C MET A 470 16.21 -3.45 4.65
N GLY A 471 17.23 -2.70 4.23
CA GLY A 471 17.66 -1.51 4.97
C GLY A 471 16.57 -0.45 5.08
N SER A 472 15.73 -0.29 4.03
CA SER A 472 14.58 0.62 4.03
C SER A 472 13.52 0.22 5.05
N VAL A 473 13.24 -1.07 5.22
CA VAL A 473 12.34 -1.55 6.29
C VAL A 473 12.83 -1.11 7.66
N CYS A 474 14.13 -1.30 7.95
CA CYS A 474 14.73 -0.95 9.23
C CYS A 474 14.71 0.59 9.48
N ALA A 475 15.13 1.38 8.48
CA ALA A 475 15.12 2.84 8.55
C ALA A 475 13.72 3.40 8.71
N SER A 476 12.72 2.77 8.07
CA SER A 476 11.31 3.17 8.17
C SER A 476 10.74 2.87 9.55
N THR A 477 11.04 1.70 10.13
CA THR A 477 10.65 1.39 11.52
C THR A 477 11.16 2.47 12.48
N LEU A 478 12.44 2.81 12.39
CA LEU A 478 13.08 3.85 13.22
C LEU A 478 12.43 5.22 13.03
N SER A 479 12.27 5.65 11.77
CA SER A 479 11.73 7.00 11.48
C SER A 479 10.25 7.14 11.79
N LEU A 480 9.46 6.06 11.68
CA LEU A 480 8.05 6.04 12.10
C LEU A 480 7.92 6.16 13.62
N LEU A 481 8.70 5.39 14.38
CA LEU A 481 8.72 5.50 15.84
C LEU A 481 9.17 6.90 16.28
N GLN A 482 10.22 7.45 15.67
CA GLN A 482 10.71 8.79 15.97
C GLN A 482 9.69 9.89 15.59
N ALA A 483 8.84 9.65 14.58
CA ALA A 483 7.73 10.54 14.24
C ALA A 483 6.55 10.48 15.24
N GLY A 484 6.61 9.60 16.24
CA GLY A 484 5.54 9.37 17.19
C GLY A 484 4.43 8.43 16.69
N VAL A 485 4.68 7.65 15.63
CA VAL A 485 3.73 6.65 15.15
C VAL A 485 3.75 5.44 16.10
N PRO A 486 2.63 5.10 16.77
CA PRO A 486 2.58 4.00 17.72
C PRO A 486 2.49 2.66 16.97
N LEU A 487 3.61 2.22 16.38
CA LEU A 487 3.70 0.90 15.75
C LEU A 487 3.35 -0.20 16.76
N ARG A 488 2.59 -1.19 16.33
CA ARG A 488 2.21 -2.34 17.17
C ARG A 488 3.40 -3.23 17.54
N ALA A 489 4.38 -3.30 16.65
CA ALA A 489 5.68 -3.91 16.89
C ALA A 489 6.71 -3.33 15.90
N PRO A 490 8.00 -3.28 16.26
CA PRO A 490 9.07 -2.96 15.32
C PRO A 490 9.24 -4.10 14.30
N VAL A 491 9.63 -3.73 13.09
CA VAL A 491 9.91 -4.65 11.98
C VAL A 491 11.34 -4.45 11.52
N ALA A 492 12.04 -5.56 11.29
CA ALA A 492 13.37 -5.58 10.68
C ALA A 492 13.38 -6.45 9.42
N GLY A 493 14.27 -6.14 8.50
CA GLY A 493 14.44 -6.88 7.26
C GLY A 493 15.88 -7.30 7.01
N ILE A 494 16.06 -8.48 6.41
CA ILE A 494 17.35 -9.06 6.03
C ILE A 494 17.27 -9.69 4.64
N ALA A 495 18.38 -9.71 3.90
CA ALA A 495 18.52 -10.48 2.67
C ALA A 495 19.46 -11.65 2.86
N MET A 496 18.98 -12.81 2.46
CA MET A 496 19.67 -14.07 2.46
C MET A 496 20.11 -14.42 1.03
N GLY A 497 21.19 -15.14 0.90
CA GLY A 497 21.66 -15.70 -0.37
C GLY A 497 21.85 -17.19 -0.29
N LEU A 498 22.18 -17.78 -1.43
CA LEU A 498 22.49 -19.19 -1.56
C LEU A 498 23.62 -19.35 -2.58
N MET A 499 24.58 -20.18 -2.24
CA MET A 499 25.56 -20.72 -3.20
C MET A 499 25.49 -22.24 -3.18
N THR A 500 25.35 -22.82 -4.36
CA THR A 500 25.29 -24.27 -4.54
C THR A 500 26.40 -24.74 -5.48
N GLY A 501 26.84 -25.98 -5.34
CA GLY A 501 27.83 -26.58 -6.23
C GLY A 501 28.30 -27.92 -5.76
N GLU A 502 29.08 -28.57 -6.58
CA GLU A 502 29.79 -29.82 -6.21
C GLU A 502 31.09 -29.50 -5.50
N VAL A 503 31.31 -30.14 -4.36
CA VAL A 503 32.57 -30.15 -3.61
C VAL A 503 32.96 -31.60 -3.37
N ASP A 504 34.06 -32.01 -3.92
CA ASP A 504 34.61 -33.38 -3.80
C ASP A 504 33.60 -34.49 -4.19
N GLY A 505 32.79 -34.22 -5.21
CA GLY A 505 31.76 -35.13 -5.75
C GLY A 505 30.45 -35.17 -4.93
N GLN A 506 30.27 -34.24 -3.99
CA GLN A 506 29.03 -34.10 -3.25
C GLN A 506 28.40 -32.72 -3.49
N PHE A 507 27.08 -32.70 -3.68
CA PHE A 507 26.32 -31.44 -3.74
C PHE A 507 26.37 -30.72 -2.39
N LYS A 508 26.77 -29.46 -2.41
CA LYS A 508 26.78 -28.58 -1.24
C LYS A 508 25.95 -27.33 -1.50
N ALA A 509 25.15 -26.93 -0.52
CA ALA A 509 24.38 -25.69 -0.50
C ALA A 509 24.76 -24.91 0.76
N VAL A 510 25.17 -23.65 0.59
CA VAL A 510 25.54 -22.75 1.68
C VAL A 510 24.63 -21.52 1.64
N THR A 511 23.81 -21.35 2.68
CA THR A 511 22.97 -20.16 2.85
C THR A 511 23.78 -19.01 3.47
N LEU A 512 23.62 -17.82 2.94
CA LEU A 512 24.38 -16.62 3.31
C LEU A 512 23.44 -15.59 3.96
N THR A 513 23.81 -15.10 5.13
CA THR A 513 23.11 -13.99 5.81
C THR A 513 23.69 -12.65 5.37
N ASP A 514 22.84 -11.66 5.09
CA ASP A 514 23.28 -10.30 4.76
C ASP A 514 24.20 -10.26 3.54
N ILE A 515 23.65 -10.59 2.39
CA ILE A 515 24.41 -10.67 1.14
C ILE A 515 24.88 -9.30 0.63
N LEU A 516 26.07 -9.30 0.07
CA LEU A 516 26.64 -8.19 -0.69
C LEU A 516 26.05 -8.12 -2.11
N GLY A 517 26.18 -6.96 -2.76
CA GLY A 517 25.75 -6.81 -4.14
C GLY A 517 26.41 -7.79 -5.12
N ALA A 518 27.69 -8.11 -4.94
CA ALA A 518 28.38 -9.13 -5.71
C ALA A 518 27.87 -10.54 -5.42
N GLU A 519 27.54 -10.86 -4.16
CA GLU A 519 26.96 -12.15 -3.77
C GLU A 519 25.54 -12.33 -4.30
N ASP A 520 24.73 -11.28 -4.44
CA ASP A 520 23.48 -11.31 -5.21
C ASP A 520 23.76 -11.65 -6.68
N GLY A 521 24.72 -10.96 -7.31
CA GLY A 521 25.10 -11.20 -8.71
C GLY A 521 25.63 -12.64 -8.99
N PHE A 522 26.48 -13.15 -8.10
CA PHE A 522 27.21 -14.41 -8.27
C PHE A 522 26.55 -15.62 -7.59
N GLY A 523 25.64 -15.37 -6.63
CA GLY A 523 24.87 -16.39 -5.96
C GLY A 523 23.69 -16.92 -6.77
N ASP A 524 22.99 -17.87 -6.17
CA ASP A 524 21.90 -18.61 -6.82
C ASP A 524 20.51 -18.13 -6.35
N MET A 525 20.45 -17.36 -5.25
CA MET A 525 19.21 -16.90 -4.64
C MET A 525 19.41 -15.50 -4.05
N ASP A 526 18.40 -14.64 -4.21
CA ASP A 526 18.16 -13.43 -3.42
C ASP A 526 16.84 -13.61 -2.65
N PHE A 527 16.93 -13.74 -1.33
CA PHE A 527 15.80 -14.06 -0.47
C PHE A 527 15.67 -13.02 0.64
N LYS A 528 14.71 -12.15 0.50
CA LYS A 528 14.42 -11.05 1.42
C LYS A 528 13.32 -11.45 2.38
N VAL A 529 13.56 -11.27 3.67
CA VAL A 529 12.60 -11.60 4.74
C VAL A 529 12.50 -10.42 5.69
N ALA A 530 11.28 -9.93 5.91
CA ALA A 530 10.98 -8.91 6.89
C ALA A 530 9.91 -9.41 7.88
N GLY A 531 9.99 -8.95 9.12
CA GLY A 531 9.01 -9.32 10.13
C GLY A 531 9.28 -8.72 11.50
N THR A 532 8.35 -8.97 12.40
CA THR A 532 8.43 -8.67 13.82
C THR A 532 9.32 -9.70 14.53
N ARG A 533 9.35 -9.69 15.85
CA ARG A 533 10.01 -10.74 16.65
C ARG A 533 9.31 -12.09 16.50
N ASP A 534 8.00 -12.10 16.28
CA ASP A 534 7.14 -13.27 16.39
C ASP A 534 6.71 -13.87 15.05
N PHE A 535 6.59 -13.05 13.99
CA PHE A 535 6.10 -13.49 12.69
C PHE A 535 6.66 -12.67 11.53
N ILE A 536 6.55 -13.22 10.33
CA ILE A 536 6.96 -12.62 9.05
C ILE A 536 5.86 -11.69 8.55
N THR A 537 6.21 -10.47 8.13
CA THR A 537 5.28 -9.49 7.55
C THR A 537 5.44 -9.35 6.04
N ALA A 538 6.62 -9.62 5.49
CA ALA A 538 6.84 -9.64 4.04
C ALA A 538 8.02 -10.53 3.66
N LEU A 539 7.96 -11.07 2.43
CA LEU A 539 8.98 -11.95 1.89
C LEU A 539 9.05 -11.82 0.38
N GLN A 540 10.26 -11.87 -0.18
CA GLN A 540 10.50 -11.93 -1.62
C GLN A 540 11.65 -12.88 -1.91
N LEU A 541 11.43 -13.83 -2.84
CA LEU A 541 12.45 -14.77 -3.28
C LEU A 541 12.60 -14.71 -4.81
N ASP A 542 13.84 -14.57 -5.24
CA ASP A 542 14.29 -14.73 -6.62
C ASP A 542 15.37 -15.79 -6.70
N THR A 543 15.24 -16.75 -7.58
CA THR A 543 16.26 -17.78 -7.81
C THR A 543 16.73 -17.82 -9.25
N LYS A 544 17.99 -18.17 -9.43
CA LYS A 544 18.63 -18.44 -10.73
C LYS A 544 18.74 -19.93 -11.02
N LEU A 545 18.32 -20.77 -10.06
CA LEU A 545 18.26 -22.23 -10.19
C LEU A 545 16.91 -22.67 -10.76
N ASP A 546 16.89 -23.87 -11.28
CA ASP A 546 15.67 -24.56 -11.69
C ASP A 546 14.85 -25.09 -10.50
N GLY A 547 14.85 -24.34 -9.41
CA GLY A 547 14.18 -24.60 -8.14
C GLY A 547 15.15 -24.75 -6.97
N ILE A 548 14.61 -24.57 -5.78
CA ILE A 548 15.33 -24.72 -4.52
C ILE A 548 14.60 -25.76 -3.68
N ASP A 549 15.36 -26.66 -3.08
CA ASP A 549 14.83 -27.66 -2.16
C ASP A 549 14.16 -27.00 -0.94
N SER A 550 13.02 -27.51 -0.53
CA SER A 550 12.25 -26.97 0.57
C SER A 550 12.99 -26.97 1.92
N GLN A 551 13.90 -27.92 2.13
CA GLN A 551 14.72 -27.96 3.35
C GLN A 551 15.73 -26.79 3.35
N VAL A 552 16.30 -26.47 2.18
CA VAL A 552 17.20 -25.32 2.02
C VAL A 552 16.45 -24.01 2.28
N LEU A 553 15.22 -23.87 1.77
CA LEU A 553 14.38 -22.69 2.03
C LEU A 553 14.00 -22.56 3.51
N ARG A 554 13.64 -23.67 4.15
CA ARG A 554 13.34 -23.71 5.60
C ARG A 554 14.56 -23.32 6.43
N ALA A 555 15.74 -23.82 6.08
CA ALA A 555 17.00 -23.47 6.75
C ALA A 555 17.34 -21.98 6.54
N ALA A 556 17.13 -21.45 5.34
CA ALA A 556 17.32 -20.03 5.03
C ALA A 556 16.36 -19.13 5.85
N LEU A 557 15.09 -19.52 5.98
CA LEU A 557 14.11 -18.82 6.80
C LEU A 557 14.53 -18.79 8.29
N ALA A 558 14.93 -19.93 8.85
CA ALA A 558 15.41 -20.00 10.22
C ALA A 558 16.64 -19.11 10.44
N GLN A 559 17.60 -19.12 9.50
CA GLN A 559 18.79 -18.27 9.58
C GLN A 559 18.44 -16.78 9.41
N ALA A 560 17.45 -16.44 8.58
CA ALA A 560 16.92 -15.08 8.43
C ALA A 560 16.29 -14.57 9.75
N ARG A 561 15.60 -15.45 10.48
CA ARG A 561 15.05 -15.14 11.81
C ARG A 561 16.13 -14.72 12.79
N ASP A 562 17.22 -15.46 12.89
CA ASP A 562 18.34 -15.12 13.78
C ASP A 562 18.88 -13.72 13.48
N ALA A 563 19.06 -13.41 12.19
CA ALA A 563 19.52 -12.10 11.74
C ALA A 563 18.50 -10.98 12.04
N ARG A 564 17.22 -11.25 11.78
CA ARG A 564 16.13 -10.30 12.06
C ARG A 564 16.06 -9.95 13.54
N LEU A 565 16.17 -10.93 14.43
CA LEU A 565 16.18 -10.71 15.88
C LEU A 565 17.36 -9.83 16.32
N ALA A 566 18.56 -10.06 15.78
CA ALA A 566 19.73 -9.24 16.08
C ALA A 566 19.55 -7.78 15.61
N ILE A 567 18.92 -7.56 14.45
CA ILE A 567 18.63 -6.21 13.94
C ILE A 567 17.56 -5.54 14.80
N LEU A 568 16.51 -6.26 15.21
CA LEU A 568 15.47 -5.74 16.11
C LEU A 568 16.04 -5.31 17.46
N ASP A 569 17.03 -6.04 17.99
CA ASP A 569 17.70 -5.65 19.22
C ASP A 569 18.48 -4.36 19.07
N LEU A 570 19.10 -4.09 17.89
CA LEU A 570 19.73 -2.81 17.60
C LEU A 570 18.68 -1.67 17.46
N ILE A 571 17.57 -1.92 16.75
CA ILE A 571 16.49 -0.94 16.61
C ILE A 571 15.97 -0.53 18.00
N ASN A 572 15.72 -1.51 18.88
CA ASN A 572 15.23 -1.26 20.24
C ASN A 572 16.27 -0.53 21.13
N GLN A 573 17.57 -0.64 20.83
CA GLN A 573 18.61 0.15 21.51
C GLN A 573 18.64 1.60 21.04
N ALA A 574 18.30 1.87 19.77
CA ALA A 574 18.28 3.21 19.21
C ALA A 574 16.99 3.96 19.59
N ILE A 575 15.85 3.25 19.61
CA ILE A 575 14.55 3.75 20.01
C ILE A 575 13.68 2.61 20.54
N ASP A 576 13.18 2.72 21.77
CA ASP A 576 12.45 1.66 22.46
C ASP A 576 10.91 1.77 22.39
N GLY A 577 10.42 2.82 21.75
CA GLY A 577 9.00 3.07 21.53
C GLY A 577 8.77 4.34 20.71
N PRO A 578 7.51 4.73 20.49
CA PRO A 578 7.21 5.97 19.77
C PRO A 578 7.64 7.19 20.59
N ASP A 579 8.40 8.09 19.96
CA ASP A 579 8.78 9.39 20.51
C ASP A 579 7.58 10.34 20.59
N GLU A 580 7.77 11.48 21.25
CA GLU A 580 6.85 12.60 21.13
C GLU A 580 6.86 13.14 19.70
N MET A 581 5.67 13.36 19.15
CA MET A 581 5.54 13.92 17.80
C MET A 581 6.28 15.26 17.70
N SER A 582 7.03 15.46 16.63
CA SER A 582 7.71 16.72 16.31
C SER A 582 6.76 17.93 16.44
N ALA A 583 7.27 19.05 16.91
CA ALA A 583 6.53 20.32 16.93
C ALA A 583 6.09 20.79 15.53
N ASN A 584 6.77 20.30 14.48
CA ASN A 584 6.42 20.61 13.09
C ASN A 584 5.32 19.72 12.53
N ALA A 585 4.97 18.60 13.20
CA ALA A 585 3.92 17.71 12.77
C ALA A 585 2.52 18.28 13.13
N PRO A 586 1.52 18.16 12.24
CA PRO A 586 0.18 18.61 12.55
C PRO A 586 -0.41 17.79 13.71
N ARG A 587 -1.12 18.46 14.63
CA ARG A 587 -1.88 17.79 15.68
C ARG A 587 -3.31 17.59 15.20
N ILE A 588 -3.84 16.37 15.34
CA ILE A 588 -5.22 16.04 14.96
C ILE A 588 -6.05 15.78 16.21
N ILE A 589 -7.17 16.51 16.32
CA ILE A 589 -8.21 16.28 17.33
C ILE A 589 -9.38 15.58 16.66
N THR A 590 -9.87 14.51 17.25
CA THR A 590 -11.04 13.79 16.76
C THR A 590 -12.26 14.17 17.57
N VAL A 591 -13.36 14.52 16.89
CA VAL A 591 -14.66 14.85 17.48
C VAL A 591 -15.72 13.98 16.84
N LYS A 592 -16.66 13.45 17.62
CA LYS A 592 -17.80 12.69 17.08
C LYS A 592 -19.04 13.60 17.07
N VAL A 593 -19.64 13.78 15.90
CA VAL A 593 -20.91 14.51 15.74
C VAL A 593 -22.02 13.55 15.33
N PRO A 594 -23.28 13.78 15.71
CA PRO A 594 -24.41 12.99 15.23
C PRO A 594 -24.49 13.02 13.70
N VAL A 595 -24.79 11.85 13.08
CA VAL A 595 -24.82 11.72 11.60
C VAL A 595 -25.82 12.68 10.96
N ASP A 596 -26.97 12.94 11.60
CA ASP A 596 -27.98 13.89 11.16
C ASP A 596 -27.50 15.35 11.19
N LYS A 597 -26.40 15.64 11.89
CA LYS A 597 -25.78 16.98 12.01
C LYS A 597 -24.63 17.22 11.04
N ILE A 598 -24.15 16.20 10.33
CA ILE A 598 -23.06 16.34 9.35
C ILE A 598 -23.39 17.44 8.33
N GLY A 599 -24.62 17.44 7.80
CA GLY A 599 -25.05 18.45 6.83
C GLY A 599 -25.05 19.89 7.36
N GLU A 600 -25.28 20.10 8.68
CA GLU A 600 -25.22 21.41 9.31
C GLU A 600 -23.77 21.88 9.50
N VAL A 601 -22.84 20.97 9.86
CA VAL A 601 -21.42 21.27 10.02
C VAL A 601 -20.75 21.56 8.67
N ILE A 602 -21.11 20.83 7.61
CA ILE A 602 -20.63 21.11 6.24
C ILE A 602 -21.24 22.41 5.71
N GLY A 603 -22.54 22.62 5.94
CA GLY A 603 -23.31 23.75 5.43
C GLY A 603 -23.55 23.70 3.92
N PRO A 604 -24.42 24.57 3.37
CA PRO A 604 -24.72 24.61 1.95
C PRO A 604 -23.47 24.84 1.11
N LYS A 605 -23.15 23.88 0.20
CA LYS A 605 -21.95 23.91 -0.66
C LYS A 605 -20.63 24.03 0.11
N GLY A 606 -20.54 23.47 1.32
CA GLY A 606 -19.34 23.53 2.15
C GLY A 606 -19.10 24.88 2.85
N LYS A 607 -20.06 25.80 2.84
CA LYS A 607 -19.84 27.17 3.34
C LYS A 607 -19.46 27.20 4.84
N MET A 608 -20.09 26.36 5.66
CA MET A 608 -19.86 26.38 7.11
C MET A 608 -18.50 25.79 7.46
N ILE A 609 -18.13 24.64 6.88
CA ILE A 609 -16.83 24.04 7.12
C ILE A 609 -15.67 24.94 6.64
N ASN A 610 -15.85 25.61 5.48
CA ASN A 610 -14.85 26.56 5.00
C ASN A 610 -14.75 27.77 5.94
N GLN A 611 -15.87 28.26 6.49
CA GLN A 611 -15.86 29.37 7.46
C GLN A 611 -15.10 28.97 8.73
N ILE A 612 -15.33 27.75 9.26
CA ILE A 612 -14.57 27.23 10.43
C ILE A 612 -13.07 27.22 10.12
N GLN A 613 -12.69 26.73 8.95
CA GLN A 613 -11.27 26.67 8.54
C GLN A 613 -10.65 28.06 8.37
N ASP A 614 -11.38 28.99 7.75
CA ASP A 614 -10.93 30.38 7.52
C ASP A 614 -10.77 31.16 8.84
N GLU A 615 -11.69 30.99 9.80
CA GLU A 615 -11.67 31.70 11.07
C GLU A 615 -10.64 31.16 12.05
N THR A 616 -10.40 29.84 12.03
CA THR A 616 -9.53 29.19 13.00
C THR A 616 -8.14 28.91 12.48
N GLY A 617 -7.97 28.84 11.15
CA GLY A 617 -6.74 28.37 10.51
C GLY A 617 -6.52 26.86 10.65
N ALA A 618 -7.48 26.12 11.22
CA ALA A 618 -7.43 24.67 11.33
C ALA A 618 -8.03 24.01 10.08
N ASP A 619 -7.54 22.83 9.75
CA ASP A 619 -8.05 21.99 8.68
C ASP A 619 -9.11 21.03 9.24
N VAL A 620 -10.28 20.94 8.62
CA VAL A 620 -11.41 20.14 9.14
C VAL A 620 -11.87 19.17 8.07
N THR A 621 -11.96 17.88 8.41
CA THR A 621 -12.50 16.82 7.54
C THR A 621 -13.57 16.04 8.29
N ILE A 622 -14.66 15.67 7.62
CA ILE A 622 -15.80 14.94 8.21
C ILE A 622 -16.01 13.65 7.42
N GLU A 623 -16.16 12.55 8.15
CA GLU A 623 -16.50 11.24 7.60
C GLU A 623 -18.02 11.02 7.64
N ASP A 624 -18.52 10.10 6.82
CA ASP A 624 -19.95 9.77 6.71
C ASP A 624 -20.54 9.20 8.01
N ASP A 625 -19.72 8.67 8.91
CA ASP A 625 -20.11 8.14 10.21
C ASP A 625 -20.21 9.22 11.31
N GLY A 626 -19.93 10.48 10.97
CA GLY A 626 -19.94 11.62 11.87
C GLY A 626 -18.62 11.86 12.62
N THR A 627 -17.54 11.18 12.28
CA THR A 627 -16.20 11.47 12.81
C THR A 627 -15.65 12.72 12.15
N VAL A 628 -15.25 13.71 12.94
CA VAL A 628 -14.65 14.97 12.49
C VAL A 628 -13.18 14.99 12.92
N TYR A 629 -12.28 15.10 11.96
CA TYR A 629 -10.85 15.29 12.19
C TYR A 629 -10.50 16.77 12.03
N ILE A 630 -9.89 17.35 13.04
CA ILE A 630 -9.47 18.75 13.09
C ILE A 630 -7.97 18.78 13.28
N ALA A 631 -7.24 19.29 12.29
CA ALA A 631 -5.79 19.38 12.36
C ALA A 631 -5.30 20.83 12.34
N SER A 632 -4.32 21.11 13.16
CA SER A 632 -3.57 22.36 13.13
C SER A 632 -2.14 22.14 13.63
N SER A 633 -1.22 22.96 13.15
CA SER A 633 0.12 23.08 13.75
C SER A 633 0.08 23.82 15.10
N ASP A 634 -1.03 24.47 15.44
CA ASP A 634 -1.26 25.20 16.68
C ASP A 634 -2.45 24.60 17.45
N GLY A 635 -2.23 24.20 18.69
CA GLY A 635 -3.25 23.60 19.53
C GLY A 635 -4.43 24.54 19.84
N ALA A 636 -4.20 25.86 19.93
CA ALA A 636 -5.25 26.84 20.15
C ALA A 636 -6.22 26.92 18.97
N SER A 637 -5.71 26.89 17.75
CA SER A 637 -6.51 26.85 16.51
C SER A 637 -7.36 25.58 16.42
N ALA A 638 -6.79 24.43 16.77
CA ALA A 638 -7.52 23.15 16.76
C ALA A 638 -8.66 23.14 17.79
N GLU A 639 -8.43 23.68 19.01
CA GLU A 639 -9.45 23.81 20.05
C GLU A 639 -10.55 24.82 19.69
N ALA A 640 -10.21 25.92 19.02
CA ALA A 640 -11.19 26.87 18.50
C ALA A 640 -12.12 26.20 17.47
N ALA A 641 -11.54 25.47 16.51
CA ALA A 641 -12.32 24.73 15.52
C ALA A 641 -13.18 23.64 16.17
N ARG A 642 -12.65 22.90 17.16
CA ARG A 642 -13.42 21.92 17.95
C ARG A 642 -14.63 22.56 18.61
N THR A 643 -14.44 23.71 19.20
CA THR A 643 -15.51 24.46 19.87
C THR A 643 -16.60 24.87 18.88
N MET A 644 -16.22 25.40 17.70
CA MET A 644 -17.17 25.77 16.64
C MET A 644 -17.95 24.56 16.11
N VAL A 645 -17.26 23.43 15.83
CA VAL A 645 -17.92 22.19 15.40
C VAL A 645 -18.92 21.69 16.45
N ASN A 646 -18.53 21.68 17.73
CA ASN A 646 -19.43 21.27 18.82
C ASN A 646 -20.64 22.20 19.00
N GLN A 647 -20.47 23.51 18.85
CA GLN A 647 -21.57 24.46 18.90
C GLN A 647 -22.61 24.25 17.81
N ILE A 648 -22.18 23.83 16.63
CA ILE A 648 -23.05 23.51 15.49
C ILE A 648 -23.72 22.14 15.69
N ALA A 649 -22.93 21.12 16.05
CA ALA A 649 -23.41 19.74 16.19
C ALA A 649 -24.28 19.52 17.43
N ASN A 650 -23.92 20.17 18.54
CA ASN A 650 -24.60 20.07 19.85
C ASN A 650 -24.94 21.48 20.37
N PRO A 651 -25.83 22.21 19.69
CA PRO A 651 -26.18 23.55 20.14
C PRO A 651 -26.79 23.48 21.55
N GLN A 652 -26.08 23.99 22.53
CA GLN A 652 -26.68 24.20 23.84
C GLN A 652 -27.86 25.16 23.64
N MET A 653 -29.04 24.75 24.07
CA MET A 653 -30.19 25.64 24.05
C MET A 653 -29.94 26.72 25.09
N PRO A 654 -29.89 28.00 24.68
CA PRO A 654 -29.72 29.07 25.65
C PRO A 654 -30.83 29.02 26.71
N GLU A 655 -30.50 29.35 27.94
CA GLU A 655 -31.47 29.35 29.05
C GLU A 655 -32.13 30.74 29.24
N VAL A 656 -33.34 30.73 29.74
CA VAL A 656 -34.06 32.00 30.07
C VAL A 656 -33.26 32.74 31.16
N GLY A 657 -32.98 34.02 30.92
CA GLY A 657 -32.14 34.86 31.76
C GLY A 657 -30.65 34.93 31.37
N GLU A 658 -30.24 34.15 30.37
CA GLU A 658 -28.87 34.22 29.88
C GLU A 658 -28.65 35.46 28.99
N ARG A 659 -27.48 36.12 29.15
CA ARG A 659 -27.13 37.36 28.43
C ARG A 659 -26.16 37.12 27.31
N PHE A 660 -26.39 37.79 26.19
CA PHE A 660 -25.57 37.69 24.96
C PHE A 660 -25.30 39.08 24.40
N VAL A 661 -24.11 39.27 23.84
CA VAL A 661 -23.82 40.36 22.93
C VAL A 661 -24.11 39.86 21.51
N GLY A 662 -25.30 40.06 21.02
CA GLY A 662 -25.73 39.56 19.72
C GLY A 662 -25.60 40.61 18.62
N THR A 663 -25.56 40.16 17.37
CA THR A 663 -25.49 41.03 16.19
C THR A 663 -26.84 41.10 15.48
N VAL A 664 -27.31 42.30 15.18
CA VAL A 664 -28.56 42.53 14.44
C VAL A 664 -28.40 42.00 13.00
N VAL A 665 -29.14 40.96 12.64
CA VAL A 665 -29.11 40.36 11.31
C VAL A 665 -30.22 40.82 10.39
N LYS A 666 -31.33 41.30 10.98
CA LYS A 666 -32.49 41.81 10.22
C LYS A 666 -33.33 42.70 11.09
N THR A 667 -33.80 43.82 10.51
CA THR A 667 -34.81 44.72 11.12
C THR A 667 -36.17 44.55 10.44
N THR A 668 -37.23 44.74 11.21
CA THR A 668 -38.63 44.68 10.77
C THR A 668 -39.46 45.75 11.49
N SER A 669 -40.70 46.00 11.02
CA SER A 669 -41.60 46.96 11.65
C SER A 669 -41.98 46.61 13.12
N PHE A 670 -41.79 45.35 13.55
CA PHE A 670 -42.18 44.90 14.88
C PHE A 670 -40.97 44.53 15.78
N GLY A 671 -39.74 44.60 15.28
CA GLY A 671 -38.56 44.32 16.08
C GLY A 671 -37.32 44.04 15.24
N ALA A 672 -36.21 43.74 15.91
CA ALA A 672 -34.95 43.31 15.30
C ALA A 672 -34.70 41.83 15.57
N PHE A 673 -34.22 41.10 14.58
CA PHE A 673 -33.65 39.77 14.76
C PHE A 673 -32.17 39.92 15.11
N VAL A 674 -31.80 39.34 16.21
CA VAL A 674 -30.44 39.39 16.76
C VAL A 674 -29.89 37.98 16.78
N SER A 675 -28.77 37.78 16.10
CA SER A 675 -28.04 36.50 16.13
C SER A 675 -27.23 36.40 17.42
N LEU A 676 -27.50 35.37 18.22
CA LEU A 676 -26.92 35.17 19.56
C LEU A 676 -25.72 34.20 19.49
N THR A 677 -25.90 33.10 18.75
CA THR A 677 -24.90 32.10 18.46
C THR A 677 -25.10 31.59 17.01
N PRO A 678 -24.14 30.95 16.38
CA PRO A 678 -24.28 30.44 15.00
C PRO A 678 -25.58 29.64 14.83
N GLY A 679 -26.47 30.11 13.95
CA GLY A 679 -27.75 29.45 13.65
C GLY A 679 -28.89 29.69 14.66
N LYS A 680 -28.71 30.55 15.66
CA LYS A 680 -29.74 30.91 16.65
C LYS A 680 -29.99 32.41 16.68
N ASP A 681 -31.13 32.80 16.16
CA ASP A 681 -31.58 34.18 16.13
C ASP A 681 -32.74 34.36 17.11
N GLY A 682 -32.72 35.44 17.89
CA GLY A 682 -33.80 35.85 18.79
C GLY A 682 -34.48 37.12 18.29
N LEU A 683 -35.75 37.29 18.64
CA LEU A 683 -36.50 38.48 18.33
C LEU A 683 -36.45 39.48 19.49
N LEU A 684 -35.81 40.63 19.25
CA LEU A 684 -35.88 41.79 20.09
C LEU A 684 -37.07 42.64 19.62
N HIS A 685 -38.21 42.53 20.33
CA HIS A 685 -39.45 43.25 19.97
C HIS A 685 -39.27 44.78 20.05
N ILE A 686 -39.96 45.53 19.21
CA ILE A 686 -39.87 47.01 19.15
C ILE A 686 -40.09 47.67 20.50
N SER A 687 -40.89 47.08 21.39
CA SER A 687 -41.05 47.57 22.78
C SER A 687 -39.76 47.52 23.60
N GLN A 688 -38.91 46.55 23.33
CA GLN A 688 -37.60 46.41 23.97
C GLN A 688 -36.54 47.32 23.30
N VAL A 689 -36.64 47.52 21.99
CA VAL A 689 -35.78 48.45 21.23
C VAL A 689 -35.99 49.89 21.76
N ARG A 690 -37.23 50.24 22.10
CA ARG A 690 -37.54 51.55 22.71
C ARG A 690 -36.84 51.79 24.05
N ARG A 691 -36.58 50.75 24.81
CA ARG A 691 -35.88 50.88 26.10
C ARG A 691 -34.42 51.33 25.89
N LEU A 692 -33.79 50.96 24.79
CA LEU A 692 -32.43 51.40 24.45
C LEU A 692 -32.30 52.92 24.26
N VAL A 693 -33.39 53.60 23.99
CA VAL A 693 -33.45 55.07 23.81
C VAL A 693 -34.26 55.78 24.91
N GLY A 694 -34.29 55.17 26.10
CA GLY A 694 -34.96 55.78 27.26
C GLY A 694 -36.48 55.85 27.18
N GLY A 695 -37.13 54.89 26.48
CA GLY A 695 -38.59 54.77 26.38
C GLY A 695 -39.26 55.73 25.39
N LYS A 696 -38.50 56.50 24.63
CA LYS A 696 -39.03 57.40 23.58
C LYS A 696 -39.77 56.65 22.50
N ARG A 697 -40.84 57.25 21.96
CA ARG A 697 -41.55 56.66 20.82
C ARG A 697 -40.65 56.69 19.61
N ILE A 698 -40.48 55.55 18.97
CA ILE A 698 -39.73 55.39 17.72
C ILE A 698 -40.72 55.02 16.60
N ASP A 699 -40.54 55.52 15.40
CA ASP A 699 -41.41 55.24 14.24
C ASP A 699 -40.92 54.01 13.48
N SER A 700 -39.61 53.75 13.49
CA SER A 700 -39.00 52.55 12.90
C SER A 700 -37.93 51.96 13.83
N VAL A 701 -37.72 50.66 13.75
CA VAL A 701 -36.61 49.93 14.43
C VAL A 701 -35.26 50.41 13.89
N ASP A 702 -35.21 50.76 12.60
CA ASP A 702 -34.01 51.24 11.92
C ASP A 702 -33.49 52.59 12.45
N ASP A 703 -34.35 53.35 13.15
CA ASP A 703 -33.94 54.62 13.82
C ASP A 703 -33.00 54.37 15.00
N VAL A 704 -32.96 53.13 15.55
CA VAL A 704 -32.23 52.78 16.78
C VAL A 704 -31.20 51.68 16.56
N LEU A 705 -31.53 50.69 15.74
CA LEU A 705 -30.68 49.55 15.46
C LEU A 705 -30.50 49.31 13.96
N GLN A 706 -29.26 49.15 13.54
CA GLN A 706 -28.93 48.84 12.14
C GLN A 706 -28.40 47.41 11.99
N VAL A 707 -28.62 46.82 10.84
CA VAL A 707 -28.06 45.50 10.50
C VAL A 707 -26.53 45.54 10.62
N GLY A 708 -25.95 44.56 11.32
CA GLY A 708 -24.51 44.50 11.66
C GLY A 708 -24.15 45.15 12.98
N GLN A 709 -25.05 45.86 13.65
CA GLN A 709 -24.82 46.47 14.96
C GLN A 709 -24.88 45.44 16.08
N GLN A 710 -23.97 45.50 17.03
CA GLN A 710 -24.01 44.71 18.25
C GLN A 710 -24.94 45.30 19.29
N VAL A 711 -25.71 44.43 19.96
CA VAL A 711 -26.63 44.82 21.05
C VAL A 711 -26.59 43.77 22.16
N GLU A 712 -26.53 44.23 23.39
CA GLU A 712 -26.58 43.33 24.55
C GLU A 712 -28.05 43.01 24.87
N VAL A 713 -28.33 41.69 24.93
CA VAL A 713 -29.68 41.16 25.09
C VAL A 713 -29.68 39.99 26.08
N GLU A 714 -30.83 39.82 26.75
CA GLU A 714 -31.10 38.72 27.67
C GLU A 714 -32.29 37.90 27.15
N ILE A 715 -32.20 36.55 27.29
CA ILE A 715 -33.30 35.70 26.83
C ILE A 715 -34.49 35.83 27.82
N ALA A 716 -35.56 36.36 27.29
CA ALA A 716 -36.79 36.58 28.07
C ALA A 716 -37.69 35.35 28.11
N GLU A 717 -37.83 34.67 26.99
CA GLU A 717 -38.70 33.50 26.85
C GLU A 717 -38.24 32.60 25.67
N ILE A 718 -38.40 31.30 25.89
CA ILE A 718 -38.22 30.28 24.83
C ILE A 718 -39.60 29.76 24.45
N GLY A 719 -40.14 30.23 23.33
CA GLY A 719 -41.46 29.86 22.85
C GLY A 719 -41.55 28.49 22.17
N ASP A 720 -42.78 28.07 21.87
CA ASP A 720 -43.03 26.84 21.08
C ASP A 720 -42.22 26.80 19.79
N ARG A 721 -41.53 25.70 19.55
CA ARG A 721 -40.61 25.48 18.42
C ARG A 721 -39.25 26.21 18.53
N GLY A 722 -38.76 26.53 19.76
CA GLY A 722 -37.44 27.10 19.98
C GLY A 722 -37.26 28.57 19.55
N LYS A 723 -38.33 29.33 19.42
CA LYS A 723 -38.25 30.76 19.13
C LYS A 723 -37.81 31.53 20.36
N LEU A 724 -36.73 32.31 20.27
CA LEU A 724 -36.18 33.09 21.36
C LEU A 724 -36.75 34.51 21.33
N SER A 725 -37.35 34.93 22.45
CA SER A 725 -37.75 36.32 22.70
C SER A 725 -36.68 36.98 23.58
N LEU A 726 -36.28 38.19 23.21
CA LEU A 726 -35.18 38.90 23.84
C LEU A 726 -35.62 40.15 24.58
N HIS A 727 -34.98 40.45 25.72
CA HIS A 727 -34.98 41.74 26.39
C HIS A 727 -33.70 42.49 26.08
N ALA A 728 -33.79 43.81 25.93
CA ALA A 728 -32.63 44.68 25.85
C ALA A 728 -32.03 44.86 27.26
N VAL A 729 -30.72 44.65 27.41
CA VAL A 729 -29.96 44.93 28.61
C VAL A 729 -29.54 46.41 28.58
N ILE A 730 -29.79 47.16 29.64
CA ILE A 730 -29.42 48.56 29.78
C ILE A 730 -28.57 48.69 31.04
N ASP A 731 -27.37 49.24 30.91
CA ASP A 731 -26.46 49.45 32.05
C ASP A 731 -27.12 50.35 33.07
N GLY A 732 -27.48 49.80 34.23
CA GLY A 732 -28.02 50.54 35.38
C GLY A 732 -29.27 49.98 36.08
N GLU A 733 -29.94 48.95 35.55
CA GLU A 733 -31.19 48.41 36.10
C GLU A 733 -31.11 47.00 36.69
N ALA A 734 -30.11 46.69 37.48
CA ALA A 734 -29.98 45.34 38.09
C ALA A 734 -30.78 45.14 39.38
N GLY A 735 -31.64 46.06 39.77
CA GLY A 735 -32.28 46.02 41.10
C GLY A 735 -33.81 46.20 41.17
N GLU A 736 -34.50 46.57 40.11
CA GLU A 736 -35.92 46.89 40.15
C GLU A 736 -36.91 45.97 39.44
N LEU A 737 -36.43 44.97 38.73
CA LEU A 737 -37.28 44.06 37.92
C LEU A 737 -37.86 42.86 38.65
N GLU A 738 -37.29 42.44 39.77
CA GLU A 738 -37.86 41.35 40.59
C GLU A 738 -39.13 41.78 41.39
N ALA A 739 -39.32 43.07 41.68
CA ALA A 739 -40.47 43.56 42.43
C ALA A 739 -41.73 43.83 41.61
N ALA A 740 -41.56 44.17 40.30
CA ALA A 740 -42.72 44.54 39.45
C ALA A 740 -43.35 43.33 38.74
N GLU A 741 -42.62 42.21 38.49
CA GLU A 741 -43.17 40.99 37.90
C GLU A 741 -43.91 40.11 38.91
N GLY A 742 -43.57 40.16 40.16
CA GLY A 742 -44.34 39.49 41.25
C GLY A 742 -45.78 39.95 41.36
N GLU A 743 -46.02 41.24 41.28
CA GLU A 743 -47.40 41.82 41.42
C GLU A 743 -48.25 41.61 40.15
N GLN A 744 -47.71 41.60 38.96
CA GLN A 744 -48.46 41.34 37.69
C GLN A 744 -48.82 39.86 37.49
N ASN A 745 -48.01 38.94 37.98
CA ASN A 745 -48.32 37.53 37.91
C ASN A 745 -49.37 37.09 38.94
N GLU A 746 -49.43 37.71 40.08
CA GLU A 746 -50.48 37.46 41.06
C GLU A 746 -51.84 37.97 40.59
N GLN A 747 -51.94 39.16 39.98
CA GLN A 747 -53.17 39.67 39.34
C GLN A 747 -53.61 38.87 38.12
N ARG A 748 -52.73 38.25 37.38
CA ARG A 748 -53.03 37.32 36.23
C ARG A 748 -53.55 35.99 36.75
N ARG A 749 -52.99 35.43 37.79
CA ARG A 749 -53.47 34.18 38.44
C ARG A 749 -54.91 34.38 39.05
N GLU A 750 -55.16 35.47 39.68
CA GLU A 750 -56.52 35.76 40.20
C GLU A 750 -57.57 35.98 39.11
N ARG A 751 -57.21 36.52 37.95
CA ARG A 751 -58.11 36.62 36.77
C ARG A 751 -58.37 35.28 36.10
N ARG A 752 -57.44 34.37 36.08
CA ARG A 752 -57.59 33.00 35.50
C ARG A 752 -58.49 32.13 36.40
N ASP A 753 -58.33 32.19 37.70
CA ASP A 753 -59.16 31.44 38.65
C ASP A 753 -60.64 31.92 38.64
N ARG A 754 -60.90 33.19 38.30
CA ARG A 754 -62.28 33.70 38.15
C ARG A 754 -62.94 33.30 36.87
N SER A 755 -62.18 32.99 35.77
CA SER A 755 -62.72 32.54 34.50
C SER A 755 -63.04 31.02 34.50
N GLU A 756 -62.24 30.21 35.17
CA GLU A 756 -62.45 28.75 35.28
C GLU A 756 -63.62 28.35 36.21
N ARG A 757 -64.06 29.23 37.13
CA ARG A 757 -65.24 28.97 37.95
C ARG A 757 -66.57 29.25 37.23
N ARG A 758 -66.60 29.86 36.05
CA ARG A 758 -67.83 30.17 35.29
C ARG A 758 -68.22 29.11 34.28
N GLU A 759 -67.36 28.13 33.94
CA GLU A 759 -67.65 27.15 32.92
C GLU A 759 -68.00 25.70 33.44
N ARG A 760 -68.22 25.56 34.74
CA ARG A 760 -68.73 24.26 35.24
C ARG A 760 -70.23 24.34 35.57
N ARG A 761 -71.06 24.18 34.53
CA ARG A 761 -72.43 23.66 34.67
C ARG A 761 -72.70 22.65 33.51
N PRO A 762 -73.34 21.51 33.83
CA PRO A 762 -73.45 20.40 32.94
C PRO A 762 -74.59 20.46 31.98
N ARG A 763 -74.47 20.03 30.74
CA ARG A 763 -75.60 19.70 29.90
C ARG A 763 -75.48 18.27 29.37
N THR A 764 -76.57 17.56 29.64
CA THR A 764 -76.92 16.19 29.35
C THR A 764 -77.09 15.88 27.88
N ARG A 765 -76.61 14.68 27.53
CA ARG A 765 -77.14 13.64 26.59
C ARG A 765 -77.99 14.08 25.38
N THR A 766 -77.59 13.62 24.21
CA THR A 766 -78.38 12.64 23.45
C THR A 766 -77.55 11.90 22.38
N ARG A 767 -77.77 10.62 22.37
CA ARG A 767 -77.29 9.57 21.47
C ARG A 767 -77.95 9.71 20.12
N ARG A 768 -77.29 9.46 18.98
CA ARG A 768 -77.81 8.69 17.86
C ARG A 768 -76.68 8.05 17.07
N ARG A 769 -76.80 6.73 16.93
CA ARG A 769 -76.13 5.80 16.02
C ARG A 769 -76.55 6.04 14.57
N ARG A 770 -75.68 5.66 13.66
CA ARG A 770 -75.86 4.77 12.44
C ARG A 770 -74.50 4.82 11.68
N ASP A 771 -73.78 3.78 11.60
CA ASP A 771 -73.86 2.51 10.81
C ASP A 771 -73.61 2.74 9.31
N ASP A 772 -72.66 1.95 8.88
CA ASP A 772 -72.50 1.21 7.63
C ASP A 772 -71.82 1.92 6.45
N GLU A 773 -70.85 1.31 6.01
CA GLU A 773 -70.53 0.26 5.07
C GLU A 773 -69.50 0.71 3.97
N ARG A 774 -68.41 -0.05 3.87
CA ARG A 774 -67.86 -0.74 2.66
C ARG A 774 -67.67 0.13 1.41
N GLU A 775 -66.68 -0.01 0.62
CA GLU A 775 -65.94 -1.16 0.04
C GLU A 775 -64.76 -0.66 -0.77
N ASP A 776 -63.76 -1.48 -0.78
CA ASP A 776 -62.87 -1.97 -1.87
C ASP A 776 -62.49 -1.10 -3.07
N GLY A 777 -61.25 -1.31 -3.45
CA GLY A 777 -60.78 -1.11 -4.84
C GLY A 777 -59.27 -0.86 -4.95
N ALA A 778 -58.57 -1.85 -4.96
CA ALA A 778 -57.44 -2.40 -5.71
C ALA A 778 -57.03 -1.65 -7.02
N SER A 779 -55.78 -1.73 -7.21
CA SER A 779 -54.92 -2.04 -8.39
C SER A 779 -54.15 -0.91 -9.04
N GLU A 780 -52.89 -1.20 -9.08
CA GLU A 780 -51.98 -1.23 -10.28
C GLU A 780 -51.72 0.07 -11.02
N GLU A 781 -50.49 0.56 -10.97
CA GLU A 781 -49.39 0.27 -11.91
C GLU A 781 -48.07 0.70 -11.31
#